data_6f8c6c4859aec6d64a29cee3fa4a8598
#
_entry.id   6f8c6c4859aec6d64a29cee3fa4a8598
#
_cell.length_a   1.000
_cell.length_b   1.000
_cell.length_c   1.000
_cell.angle_alpha   90.00
_cell.angle_beta   90.00
_cell.angle_gamma   90.00
#
_symmetry.space_group_name_H-M   'P 1'
#
loop_
_entity.id
_entity.type
_entity.pdbx_description
1 polymer ?
#
loop_
_entity_poly.entity_id
_entity_poly.type
_entity_poly.pdbx_seq_one_letter_code
_entity_poly.pdbx_strand_id
1 'polypeptide(L)'
;LLPTGIDPQARARTLAIDLVQTTLVYQPGAEPTGRLAFYQALVAPPTPASPVIARVPLRQADDEELLRISRAGVLALDLSEMRAVRDYFAQLGRDPSDGELETIAQTWSEHCSHKTFKAKVRYRVIENDELRIVKADEPDSDLYPAYHLLQRNVDIDSLIKTFLIAATDRVIRGDPDQAQCSMLNAQCSIPGDSWVLSAFVDNAGIIAFGEAHEVSFKVETHNHPSALEPFGGANTGVGGVIRDVLGVSAQPIANTDILCFGPPAGDAPAGVLAPQRIASGVVAGVRDYGNKLGIPTVNGAVLFDPGYTANPLVYCGTLGIAPRGANPHHIRPGDTVVVLGGRTGRDGIHGATFSSIELTHSTAAEVGSAVQIGDPITEKKLLDVLLQARDRRLYSGITDCGAGGLSSAVGEIGAETGVAVDLEQVPLKYPGLQPWEVWLSEAQERMVLAVPSANLAEFLALCAGEDVEACAIGHFSDDKHLRVSHAGQTLVDIDMAFLHDGRPQRVLEAIWEGEGSADHDVPLPVAPEELLLRLLAHPNIASKERIIRSYDHEVGGGTVVKPLVGAQCDGPGDAAVIQPLASSLEGLALGCGLNPRYGQIDPYWMTLAAVDEALRNVVAVGGDPGRTAILDNFCWGDPKQPDRMAGLVRAAAGCYDAAVAFGTPFISGKDSLNNEYRDAAGQRVAIPPTLLISALARVPDVRRCVTMDLKAAGNQLYLVGATRDELAGSHLEAVGASSAPSDLPRVNLAAARDTFARLHAAISAGAVRACHDLSEGGLAVAAAEMAIAGRLGIDLDLAPIGGALSQLARLFSESPSRFLVEVAPAQAPAFEAQLAGTPLAYLGQVTAEPLVRLREGAETVIALGIAELKAAWQSGLDPLPL
;
A
#
# COMPACT_ATOMS: atom_id res chain seq x y z
N LEU A 1 -20.70 -27.62 -32.81
CA LEU A 1 -20.49 -28.09 -34.18
C LEU A 1 -20.16 -26.87 -35.04
N LEU A 2 -18.95 -26.78 -35.60
CA LEU A 2 -18.54 -25.70 -36.49
C LEU A 2 -19.01 -26.02 -37.94
N PRO A 3 -19.40 -25.03 -38.76
CA PRO A 3 -19.73 -25.21 -40.16
C PRO A 3 -18.55 -25.84 -40.93
N THR A 4 -18.87 -26.65 -41.95
CA THR A 4 -17.89 -27.27 -42.82
C THR A 4 -17.01 -26.18 -43.51
N GLY A 5 -15.68 -26.31 -43.38
CA GLY A 5 -14.72 -25.37 -44.01
C GLY A 5 -13.96 -24.46 -43.03
N ILE A 6 -14.21 -24.54 -41.74
CA ILE A 6 -13.43 -23.81 -40.73
C ILE A 6 -12.41 -24.77 -40.11
N ASP A 7 -11.13 -24.39 -40.16
CA ASP A 7 -10.06 -25.11 -39.47
C ASP A 7 -10.34 -25.12 -37.96
N PRO A 8 -10.64 -26.31 -37.37
CA PRO A 8 -10.96 -26.40 -35.97
C PRO A 8 -9.81 -25.93 -35.04
N GLN A 9 -8.55 -26.09 -35.47
CA GLN A 9 -7.38 -25.68 -34.69
C GLN A 9 -7.18 -24.14 -34.72
N ALA A 10 -7.41 -23.52 -35.88
CA ALA A 10 -7.36 -22.05 -35.99
C ALA A 10 -8.51 -21.41 -35.20
N ARG A 11 -9.70 -22.01 -35.20
CA ARG A 11 -10.83 -21.53 -34.44
C ARG A 11 -10.70 -21.78 -32.94
N ALA A 12 -10.14 -22.91 -32.52
CA ALA A 12 -9.82 -23.17 -31.14
C ALA A 12 -8.80 -22.15 -30.60
N ARG A 13 -7.79 -21.78 -31.39
CA ARG A 13 -6.84 -20.71 -31.02
C ARG A 13 -7.47 -19.33 -30.93
N THR A 14 -8.47 -19.04 -31.78
CA THR A 14 -9.20 -17.76 -31.76
C THR A 14 -10.27 -17.71 -30.67
N LEU A 15 -10.78 -18.86 -30.22
CA LEU A 15 -11.78 -19.01 -29.17
C LEU A 15 -11.16 -19.52 -27.85
N ALA A 16 -9.85 -19.69 -27.80
CA ALA A 16 -9.11 -20.03 -26.58
C ALA A 16 -9.07 -18.82 -25.64
N ILE A 17 -10.21 -18.37 -25.28
CA ILE A 17 -10.54 -17.68 -24.09
C ILE A 17 -10.70 -18.76 -23.05
N ASP A 18 -9.72 -18.92 -22.17
CA ASP A 18 -9.84 -19.58 -20.85
C ASP A 18 -10.89 -20.68 -20.68
N LEU A 19 -10.87 -21.64 -21.53
CA LEU A 19 -11.64 -22.85 -21.28
C LEU A 19 -10.70 -24.06 -21.29
N VAL A 20 -10.19 -24.37 -20.09
CA VAL A 20 -9.61 -25.67 -19.74
C VAL A 20 -8.48 -26.15 -20.66
N GLN A 21 -7.33 -26.44 -20.14
CA GLN A 21 -6.09 -26.95 -20.79
C GLN A 21 -6.25 -28.21 -21.70
N THR A 22 -7.47 -28.53 -22.13
CA THR A 22 -7.74 -29.66 -23.03
C THR A 22 -8.69 -29.23 -24.10
N THR A 23 -8.18 -28.86 -25.28
CA THR A 23 -8.98 -28.71 -26.48
C THR A 23 -9.26 -30.08 -27.09
N LEU A 24 -10.47 -30.57 -27.01
CA LEU A 24 -10.90 -31.77 -27.72
C LEU A 24 -11.13 -31.44 -29.19
N VAL A 25 -10.21 -31.85 -30.03
CA VAL A 25 -10.36 -31.76 -31.50
C VAL A 25 -11.13 -32.97 -32.00
N TYR A 26 -12.41 -32.76 -32.37
CA TYR A 26 -13.24 -33.78 -33.00
C TYR A 26 -12.83 -33.95 -34.48
N GLN A 27 -12.41 -35.13 -34.85
CA GLN A 27 -12.23 -35.52 -36.27
C GLN A 27 -13.56 -36.09 -36.80
N PRO A 28 -14.16 -35.46 -37.83
CA PRO A 28 -15.35 -36.01 -38.47
C PRO A 28 -15.03 -37.38 -39.10
N GLY A 29 -15.78 -38.42 -38.72
CA GLY A 29 -15.60 -39.78 -39.19
C GLY A 29 -15.13 -40.79 -38.13
N ALA A 30 -14.69 -40.35 -36.94
CA ALA A 30 -14.47 -41.21 -35.79
C ALA A 30 -15.65 -41.07 -34.82
N GLU A 31 -16.79 -41.63 -35.18
CA GLU A 31 -17.90 -41.63 -34.24
C GLU A 31 -17.65 -42.61 -33.08
N PRO A 32 -17.64 -42.17 -31.80
CA PRO A 32 -17.70 -43.06 -30.69
C PRO A 32 -19.01 -43.86 -30.77
N THR A 33 -18.96 -45.10 -30.51
CA THR A 33 -20.15 -46.01 -30.48
C THR A 33 -21.12 -45.60 -29.37
N GLY A 34 -21.87 -44.54 -29.65
CA GLY A 34 -22.95 -44.02 -28.85
C GLY A 34 -22.68 -42.63 -28.25
N ARG A 35 -23.68 -41.74 -28.28
CA ARG A 35 -23.65 -40.39 -27.70
C ARG A 35 -23.26 -40.39 -26.21
N LEU A 36 -23.68 -41.41 -25.46
CA LEU A 36 -23.40 -41.52 -24.02
C LEU A 36 -21.90 -41.76 -23.76
N ALA A 37 -21.24 -42.62 -24.54
CA ALA A 37 -19.79 -42.85 -24.42
C ALA A 37 -18.97 -41.60 -24.79
N PHE A 38 -19.44 -40.83 -25.77
CA PHE A 38 -18.82 -39.52 -26.11
C PHE A 38 -18.92 -38.52 -24.96
N TYR A 39 -20.10 -38.36 -24.36
CA TYR A 39 -20.27 -37.46 -23.21
C TYR A 39 -19.50 -37.96 -21.97
N GLN A 40 -19.44 -39.25 -21.74
CA GLN A 40 -18.66 -39.84 -20.67
C GLN A 40 -17.16 -39.67 -20.88
N ALA A 41 -16.66 -39.73 -22.12
CA ALA A 41 -15.25 -39.43 -22.43
C ALA A 41 -14.93 -37.92 -22.33
N LEU A 42 -15.90 -37.05 -22.64
CA LEU A 42 -15.79 -35.61 -22.47
C LEU A 42 -15.79 -35.15 -21.00
N VAL A 43 -16.52 -35.89 -20.17
CA VAL A 43 -16.71 -35.54 -18.74
C VAL A 43 -15.86 -36.44 -17.83
N ALA A 44 -15.17 -37.44 -18.37
CA ALA A 44 -14.23 -38.24 -17.58
C ALA A 44 -13.10 -37.29 -17.11
N PRO A 45 -12.96 -37.08 -15.81
CA PRO A 45 -11.82 -36.29 -15.34
C PRO A 45 -10.56 -36.99 -15.86
N PRO A 46 -9.52 -36.24 -16.27
CA PRO A 46 -8.23 -36.84 -16.59
C PRO A 46 -7.84 -37.71 -15.39
N THR A 47 -7.36 -38.93 -15.66
CA THR A 47 -6.87 -39.81 -14.59
C THR A 47 -5.84 -39.01 -13.79
N PRO A 48 -6.06 -38.75 -12.49
CA PRO A 48 -5.14 -37.94 -11.71
C PRO A 48 -3.74 -38.57 -11.83
N ALA A 49 -2.77 -37.80 -12.20
CA ALA A 49 -1.36 -38.25 -12.09
C ALA A 49 -1.15 -38.66 -10.63
N SER A 50 -0.55 -39.84 -10.42
CA SER A 50 -0.26 -40.30 -9.06
C SER A 50 0.59 -39.23 -8.37
N PRO A 51 0.26 -38.83 -7.13
CA PRO A 51 1.04 -37.84 -6.40
C PRO A 51 2.50 -38.29 -6.32
N VAL A 52 3.42 -37.43 -6.69
CA VAL A 52 4.85 -37.70 -6.66
C VAL A 52 5.53 -36.67 -5.79
N ILE A 53 6.28 -37.14 -4.80
CA ILE A 53 7.23 -36.31 -4.03
C ILE A 53 8.61 -36.55 -4.63
N ALA A 54 9.10 -35.55 -5.36
CA ALA A 54 10.40 -35.63 -6.02
C ALA A 54 11.53 -35.28 -5.04
N ARG A 55 12.70 -35.93 -5.18
CA ARG A 55 13.93 -35.53 -4.48
C ARG A 55 14.82 -34.75 -5.42
N VAL A 56 15.26 -33.55 -5.00
CA VAL A 56 16.11 -32.67 -5.78
C VAL A 56 17.58 -32.95 -5.40
N PRO A 57 18.46 -33.38 -6.34
CA PRO A 57 19.83 -33.77 -6.03
C PRO A 57 20.69 -32.53 -5.73
N LEU A 58 20.63 -32.00 -4.54
CA LEU A 58 21.23 -30.73 -4.14
C LEU A 58 22.60 -30.91 -3.46
N ARG A 59 22.79 -31.97 -2.67
CA ARG A 59 23.96 -32.16 -1.79
C ARG A 59 25.31 -32.16 -2.52
N GLN A 60 25.34 -32.64 -3.74
CA GLN A 60 26.57 -32.75 -4.56
C GLN A 60 26.63 -31.70 -5.67
N ALA A 61 25.65 -30.79 -5.74
CA ALA A 61 25.57 -29.75 -6.74
C ALA A 61 26.68 -28.71 -6.53
N ASP A 62 27.38 -28.38 -7.61
CA ASP A 62 28.27 -27.23 -7.64
C ASP A 62 27.52 -25.92 -7.78
N ASP A 63 28.22 -24.80 -7.77
CA ASP A 63 27.61 -23.47 -7.77
C ASP A 63 26.76 -23.21 -9.03
N GLU A 64 27.20 -23.71 -10.18
CA GLU A 64 26.47 -23.54 -11.44
C GLU A 64 25.17 -24.34 -11.43
N GLU A 65 25.21 -25.57 -10.95
CA GLU A 65 24.05 -26.45 -10.82
C GLU A 65 23.07 -25.91 -9.76
N LEU A 66 23.54 -25.37 -8.62
CA LEU A 66 22.70 -24.69 -7.63
C LEU A 66 21.91 -23.55 -8.25
N LEU A 67 22.55 -22.67 -9.01
CA LEU A 67 21.87 -21.58 -9.70
C LEU A 67 20.94 -22.08 -10.82
N ARG A 68 21.28 -23.20 -11.48
CA ARG A 68 20.41 -23.82 -12.47
C ARG A 68 19.14 -24.35 -11.84
N ILE A 69 19.25 -25.04 -10.70
CA ILE A 69 18.11 -25.54 -9.92
C ILE A 69 17.21 -24.39 -9.48
N SER A 70 17.78 -23.34 -8.90
CA SER A 70 17.02 -22.16 -8.46
C SER A 70 16.24 -21.51 -9.60
N ARG A 71 16.88 -21.33 -10.77
CA ARG A 71 16.20 -20.77 -11.96
C ARG A 71 15.11 -21.67 -12.53
N ALA A 72 15.39 -22.97 -12.64
CA ALA A 72 14.43 -23.94 -13.20
C ALA A 72 13.20 -24.13 -12.33
N GLY A 73 13.36 -24.04 -11.00
CA GLY A 73 12.26 -24.09 -10.02
C GLY A 73 11.61 -22.74 -9.73
N VAL A 74 12.02 -21.64 -10.36
CA VAL A 74 11.52 -20.28 -10.06
C VAL A 74 11.62 -19.93 -8.56
N LEU A 75 12.68 -20.43 -7.87
CA LEU A 75 12.82 -20.31 -6.42
C LEU A 75 13.26 -18.91 -5.98
N ALA A 76 13.82 -18.09 -6.86
CA ALA A 76 14.36 -16.76 -6.57
C ALA A 76 15.40 -16.75 -5.41
N LEU A 77 16.09 -17.88 -5.18
CA LEU A 77 17.19 -18.00 -4.23
C LEU A 77 18.51 -17.67 -4.91
N ASP A 78 19.34 -16.85 -4.26
CA ASP A 78 20.70 -16.56 -4.74
C ASP A 78 21.70 -17.68 -4.37
N LEU A 79 22.93 -17.55 -4.85
CA LEU A 79 23.95 -18.57 -4.64
C LEU A 79 24.26 -18.80 -3.16
N SER A 80 24.26 -17.75 -2.34
CA SER A 80 24.57 -17.88 -0.91
C SER A 80 23.44 -18.60 -0.17
N GLU A 81 22.21 -18.31 -0.53
CA GLU A 81 21.00 -18.96 -0.02
C GLU A 81 20.96 -20.43 -0.45
N MET A 82 21.22 -20.73 -1.73
CA MET A 82 21.29 -22.11 -2.24
C MET A 82 22.41 -22.95 -1.58
N ARG A 83 23.56 -22.32 -1.28
CA ARG A 83 24.62 -22.98 -0.52
C ARG A 83 24.18 -23.30 0.91
N ALA A 84 23.52 -22.37 1.59
CA ALA A 84 23.01 -22.61 2.94
C ALA A 84 21.99 -23.78 2.97
N VAL A 85 21.09 -23.84 1.99
CA VAL A 85 20.16 -24.96 1.83
C VAL A 85 20.88 -26.26 1.58
N ARG A 86 21.84 -26.30 0.63
CA ARG A 86 22.66 -27.48 0.35
C ARG A 86 23.37 -27.98 1.61
N ASP A 87 23.99 -27.09 2.36
CA ASP A 87 24.80 -27.43 3.53
C ASP A 87 23.93 -27.95 4.69
N TYR A 88 22.71 -27.42 4.85
CA TYR A 88 21.73 -27.94 5.79
C TYR A 88 21.32 -29.38 5.45
N PHE A 89 20.93 -29.68 4.19
CA PHE A 89 20.56 -31.03 3.79
C PHE A 89 21.73 -31.98 3.74
N ALA A 90 22.96 -31.50 3.53
CA ALA A 90 24.17 -32.31 3.66
C ALA A 90 24.40 -32.78 5.10
N GLN A 91 24.12 -31.92 6.10
CA GLN A 91 24.16 -32.31 7.51
C GLN A 91 23.09 -33.34 7.88
N LEU A 92 21.92 -33.26 7.26
CA LEU A 92 20.85 -34.26 7.44
C LEU A 92 21.11 -35.57 6.70
N GLY A 93 22.14 -35.63 5.85
CA GLY A 93 22.54 -36.83 5.09
C GLY A 93 21.55 -37.20 3.95
N ARG A 94 20.64 -36.34 3.57
CA ARG A 94 19.61 -36.55 2.53
C ARG A 94 19.45 -35.36 1.59
N ASP A 95 18.93 -35.58 0.40
CA ASP A 95 18.53 -34.51 -0.49
C ASP A 95 17.15 -33.96 -0.10
N PRO A 96 16.86 -32.66 -0.35
CA PRO A 96 15.53 -32.10 -0.10
C PRO A 96 14.48 -32.72 -1.03
N SER A 97 13.24 -32.69 -0.58
CA SER A 97 12.09 -32.84 -1.46
C SER A 97 11.84 -31.55 -2.26
N ASP A 98 11.04 -31.64 -3.32
CA ASP A 98 10.48 -30.50 -4.01
C ASP A 98 9.71 -29.58 -3.05
N GLY A 99 8.85 -30.14 -2.20
CA GLY A 99 8.11 -29.37 -1.21
C GLY A 99 8.99 -28.67 -0.16
N GLU A 100 10.10 -29.28 0.27
CA GLU A 100 11.03 -28.64 1.21
C GLU A 100 11.76 -27.45 0.55
N LEU A 101 12.20 -27.63 -0.69
CA LEU A 101 12.90 -26.57 -1.41
C LEU A 101 11.99 -25.39 -1.70
N GLU A 102 10.76 -25.67 -2.09
CA GLU A 102 9.72 -24.65 -2.31
C GLU A 102 9.33 -23.93 -1.01
N THR A 103 9.13 -24.66 0.09
CA THR A 103 8.84 -24.05 1.40
C THR A 103 9.90 -23.04 1.82
N ILE A 104 11.19 -23.44 1.68
CA ILE A 104 12.30 -22.52 1.99
C ILE A 104 12.29 -21.33 1.03
N ALA A 105 12.05 -21.53 -0.27
CA ALA A 105 12.02 -20.47 -1.27
C ALA A 105 10.92 -19.44 -0.98
N GLN A 106 9.72 -19.87 -0.60
CA GLN A 106 8.63 -18.97 -0.23
C GLN A 106 8.95 -18.21 1.06
N THR A 107 9.33 -18.90 2.14
CA THR A 107 9.68 -18.28 3.43
C THR A 107 10.85 -17.30 3.28
N TRP A 108 11.85 -17.63 2.44
CA TRP A 108 13.01 -16.77 2.17
C TRP A 108 12.77 -15.83 1.00
N SER A 109 11.56 -15.67 0.47
CA SER A 109 11.27 -14.72 -0.61
C SER A 109 11.49 -13.27 -0.16
N GLU A 110 11.62 -12.33 -1.11
CA GLU A 110 11.64 -10.90 -0.79
C GLU A 110 10.34 -10.49 -0.12
N HIS A 111 9.22 -11.04 -0.60
CA HIS A 111 7.88 -10.75 -0.10
C HIS A 111 7.70 -11.15 1.37
N CYS A 112 8.04 -12.40 1.76
CA CYS A 112 7.80 -12.90 3.12
C CYS A 112 8.88 -12.49 4.11
N SER A 113 10.15 -12.40 3.69
CA SER A 113 11.27 -12.16 4.62
C SER A 113 11.85 -10.76 4.59
N HIS A 114 11.38 -9.87 3.70
CA HIS A 114 11.89 -8.50 3.53
C HIS A 114 13.43 -8.47 3.42
N LYS A 115 13.98 -9.28 2.52
CA LYS A 115 15.42 -9.53 2.40
C LYS A 115 16.25 -8.25 2.29
N THR A 116 15.78 -7.30 1.48
CA THR A 116 16.45 -6.02 1.23
C THR A 116 16.42 -5.12 2.45
N PHE A 117 15.28 -4.97 3.10
CA PHE A 117 15.16 -4.14 4.30
C PHE A 117 15.90 -4.72 5.51
N LYS A 118 16.11 -6.05 5.53
CA LYS A 118 16.93 -6.74 6.55
C LYS A 118 18.39 -6.92 6.15
N ALA A 119 18.81 -6.48 4.95
CA ALA A 119 20.20 -6.58 4.48
C ALA A 119 21.10 -5.56 5.17
N LYS A 120 22.40 -5.89 5.23
CA LYS A 120 23.45 -4.89 5.49
C LYS A 120 23.64 -4.04 4.25
N VAL A 121 23.79 -2.74 4.44
CA VAL A 121 23.98 -1.80 3.33
C VAL A 121 25.25 -0.99 3.52
N ARG A 122 26.10 -0.98 2.51
CA ARG A 122 27.26 -0.10 2.44
C ARG A 122 26.89 1.15 1.67
N TYR A 123 26.51 2.19 2.40
CA TYR A 123 26.14 3.47 1.81
C TYR A 123 27.38 4.34 1.58
N ARG A 124 27.54 4.83 0.36
CA ARG A 124 28.68 5.65 -0.07
C ARG A 124 28.16 6.89 -0.79
N VAL A 125 28.80 8.03 -0.52
CA VAL A 125 28.52 9.30 -1.17
C VAL A 125 29.68 9.64 -2.10
N ILE A 126 29.38 9.98 -3.36
CA ILE A 126 30.40 10.47 -4.30
C ILE A 126 30.64 11.95 -3.98
N GLU A 127 31.85 12.25 -3.54
CA GLU A 127 32.30 13.64 -3.36
C GLU A 127 32.61 14.25 -4.74
N ASN A 128 31.64 14.95 -5.33
CA ASN A 128 31.92 15.87 -6.42
C ASN A 128 32.14 17.27 -5.84
N ASP A 129 33.29 17.89 -6.12
CA ASP A 129 33.63 19.28 -5.67
C ASP A 129 32.59 20.32 -6.16
N GLU A 130 31.80 20.00 -7.18
CA GLU A 130 30.73 20.86 -7.73
C GLU A 130 29.39 20.69 -6.97
N LEU A 131 29.20 19.62 -6.22
CA LEU A 131 28.00 19.32 -5.43
C LEU A 131 28.03 19.88 -4.01
N ARG A 132 28.93 20.79 -3.69
CA ARG A 132 28.81 21.59 -2.46
C ARG A 132 27.61 22.53 -2.59
N ILE A 133 26.47 21.96 -2.27
CA ILE A 133 25.21 22.67 -2.02
C ILE A 133 25.50 23.96 -1.23
N VAL A 134 24.93 25.02 -1.73
CA VAL A 134 24.88 26.31 -1.08
C VAL A 134 24.56 26.12 0.41
N LYS A 135 25.53 26.38 1.28
CA LYS A 135 25.47 26.25 2.74
C LYS A 135 24.55 27.27 3.43
N ALA A 136 23.47 27.67 2.81
CA ALA A 136 22.64 28.74 3.38
C ALA A 136 21.68 28.25 4.47
N ASP A 137 21.19 26.97 4.42
CA ASP A 137 20.24 26.44 5.38
C ASP A 137 20.47 24.94 5.60
N GLU A 138 21.60 24.56 6.25
CA GLU A 138 21.77 23.19 6.73
C GLU A 138 20.66 22.89 7.76
N PRO A 139 19.90 21.79 7.60
CA PRO A 139 18.89 21.40 8.57
C PRO A 139 19.48 21.20 9.97
N ASP A 140 18.73 21.56 11.01
CA ASP A 140 19.13 21.39 12.39
C ASP A 140 19.47 19.93 12.71
N SER A 141 20.69 19.63 13.15
CA SER A 141 21.16 18.26 13.41
C SER A 141 20.31 17.50 14.42
N ASP A 142 19.65 18.18 15.35
CA ASP A 142 18.80 17.54 16.37
C ASP A 142 17.46 17.08 15.80
N LEU A 143 16.98 17.74 14.74
CA LEU A 143 15.70 17.41 14.07
C LEU A 143 15.89 16.53 12.85
N TYR A 144 17.07 16.51 12.25
CA TYR A 144 17.38 15.75 11.04
C TYR A 144 18.62 14.83 11.21
N PRO A 145 18.68 14.01 12.28
CA PRO A 145 19.88 13.21 12.57
C PRO A 145 20.18 12.17 11.49
N ALA A 146 19.16 11.57 10.86
CA ALA A 146 19.37 10.60 9.80
C ALA A 146 19.82 11.26 8.49
N TYR A 147 19.36 12.47 8.19
CA TYR A 147 19.88 13.27 7.09
C TYR A 147 21.41 13.50 7.23
N HIS A 148 21.84 13.96 8.41
CA HIS A 148 23.26 14.19 8.69
C HIS A 148 24.09 12.91 8.69
N LEU A 149 23.53 11.80 9.12
CA LEU A 149 24.19 10.49 9.04
C LEU A 149 24.53 10.16 7.58
N LEU A 150 23.63 10.45 6.63
CA LEU A 150 23.78 10.14 5.20
C LEU A 150 24.63 11.16 4.42
N GLN A 151 25.16 12.23 5.05
CA GLN A 151 26.14 13.12 4.41
C GLN A 151 27.55 12.49 4.36
N ARG A 152 27.73 11.27 4.82
CA ARG A 152 29.01 10.56 4.87
C ARG A 152 28.85 9.08 4.55
N ASN A 153 29.97 8.43 4.23
CA ASN A 153 30.00 6.99 4.09
C ASN A 153 29.62 6.29 5.39
N VAL A 154 28.66 5.38 5.34
CA VAL A 154 28.15 4.66 6.52
C VAL A 154 27.77 3.23 6.15
N ASP A 155 28.03 2.28 7.08
CA ASP A 155 27.53 0.92 6.97
C ASP A 155 26.30 0.77 7.86
N ILE A 156 25.20 0.33 7.28
CA ILE A 156 23.88 0.19 7.91
C ILE A 156 23.60 -1.29 8.08
N ASP A 157 23.23 -1.72 9.28
CA ASP A 157 22.99 -3.15 9.57
C ASP A 157 21.66 -3.63 8.96
N SER A 158 20.62 -2.80 8.97
CA SER A 158 19.29 -3.13 8.44
C SER A 158 18.46 -1.84 8.30
N LEU A 159 17.82 -1.59 7.16
CA LEU A 159 16.98 -0.41 6.98
C LEU A 159 15.79 -0.41 7.95
N ILE A 160 15.10 -1.55 8.08
CA ILE A 160 13.94 -1.66 8.95
C ILE A 160 14.30 -1.42 10.42
N LYS A 161 15.40 -2.02 10.92
CA LYS A 161 15.83 -1.85 12.32
C LYS A 161 16.37 -0.45 12.59
N THR A 162 17.23 0.05 11.69
CA THR A 162 17.96 1.31 11.89
C THR A 162 17.04 2.52 11.79
N PHE A 163 16.05 2.48 10.90
CA PHE A 163 15.21 3.65 10.64
C PHE A 163 13.77 3.47 11.13
N LEU A 164 13.06 2.43 10.70
CA LEU A 164 11.61 2.32 10.94
C LEU A 164 11.29 1.87 12.37
N ILE A 165 11.84 0.73 12.81
CA ILE A 165 11.64 0.23 14.19
C ILE A 165 12.25 1.19 15.21
N ALA A 166 13.46 1.73 14.95
CA ALA A 166 14.11 2.66 15.85
C ALA A 166 13.32 3.98 16.00
N ALA A 167 12.72 4.49 14.93
CA ALA A 167 11.85 5.67 15.00
C ALA A 167 10.62 5.39 15.88
N THR A 168 9.95 4.28 15.63
CA THR A 168 8.76 3.86 16.40
C THR A 168 9.08 3.66 17.88
N ASP A 169 10.17 2.96 18.18
CA ASP A 169 10.63 2.75 19.58
C ASP A 169 10.91 4.08 20.29
N ARG A 170 11.58 5.01 19.60
CA ARG A 170 11.87 6.35 20.13
C ARG A 170 10.61 7.15 20.40
N VAL A 171 9.65 7.11 19.49
CA VAL A 171 8.35 7.80 19.66
C VAL A 171 7.55 7.22 20.83
N ILE A 172 7.48 5.89 20.94
CA ILE A 172 6.67 5.23 21.98
C ILE A 172 7.26 5.42 23.37
N ARG A 173 8.59 5.41 23.53
CA ARG A 173 9.27 5.51 24.83
C ARG A 173 9.49 6.96 25.30
N GLY A 174 9.48 7.93 24.41
CA GLY A 174 9.57 9.35 24.75
C GLY A 174 10.91 9.82 25.35
N ASP A 175 11.97 9.00 25.35
CA ASP A 175 13.25 9.30 25.98
C ASP A 175 14.42 9.24 24.98
N PRO A 176 15.07 10.38 24.69
CA PRO A 176 16.21 10.41 23.77
C PRO A 176 17.47 9.74 24.32
N ASP A 177 17.65 9.64 25.67
CA ASP A 177 18.86 9.11 26.27
C ASP A 177 18.81 7.59 26.57
N GLN A 178 17.63 6.97 26.59
CA GLN A 178 17.48 5.51 26.70
C GLN A 178 17.59 4.77 25.36
N ALA A 179 17.80 5.45 24.26
CA ALA A 179 18.07 4.89 22.94
C ALA A 179 19.39 4.09 22.81
N GLN A 180 19.98 3.67 23.91
CA GLN A 180 20.99 2.60 23.99
C GLN A 180 20.37 1.19 24.01
N CYS A 181 19.14 1.04 23.60
CA CYS A 181 18.66 -0.28 23.20
C CYS A 181 19.44 -0.63 21.93
N SER A 182 20.36 -1.55 22.08
CA SER A 182 21.26 -2.00 21.02
C SER A 182 20.45 -2.22 19.75
N MET A 183 20.78 -1.54 18.65
CA MET A 183 20.26 -1.72 17.30
C MET A 183 20.34 -3.18 16.79
N LEU A 184 20.69 -4.12 17.66
CA LEU A 184 21.00 -5.52 17.35
C LEU A 184 19.91 -6.52 17.77
N ASN A 185 18.90 -6.14 18.58
CA ASN A 185 17.84 -7.06 19.01
C ASN A 185 16.51 -6.33 19.28
N ALA A 186 16.08 -5.45 18.40
CA ALA A 186 14.80 -4.78 18.53
C ALA A 186 13.64 -5.67 18.08
N GLN A 187 13.16 -6.54 18.95
CA GLN A 187 11.73 -6.73 19.11
C GLN A 187 11.22 -5.48 19.82
N CYS A 188 10.31 -4.75 19.18
CA CYS A 188 9.72 -3.55 19.77
C CYS A 188 8.91 -3.97 21.01
N SER A 189 9.53 -3.90 22.20
CA SER A 189 8.80 -4.17 23.45
C SER A 189 7.97 -2.93 23.79
N ILE A 190 6.70 -2.97 23.42
CA ILE A 190 5.74 -1.89 23.63
C ILE A 190 5.45 -1.78 25.13
N PRO A 191 5.60 -0.58 25.77
CA PRO A 191 5.21 -0.39 27.16
C PRO A 191 3.73 -0.70 27.38
N GLY A 192 3.38 -1.30 28.52
CA GLY A 192 2.01 -1.74 28.82
C GLY A 192 0.96 -0.62 28.92
N ASP A 193 1.38 0.63 29.05
CA ASP A 193 0.56 1.85 29.06
C ASP A 193 0.57 2.59 27.72
N SER A 194 1.24 2.05 26.70
CA SER A 194 1.25 2.63 25.35
C SER A 194 -0.12 2.55 24.68
N TRP A 195 -0.43 3.56 23.87
CA TRP A 195 -1.59 3.53 22.98
C TRP A 195 -1.33 2.75 21.67
N VAL A 196 -0.09 2.52 21.30
CA VAL A 196 0.30 1.53 20.29
C VAL A 196 0.31 0.17 20.96
N LEU A 197 -0.37 -0.81 20.39
CA LEU A 197 -0.54 -2.14 20.97
C LEU A 197 0.27 -3.21 20.22
N SER A 198 0.38 -3.07 18.89
CA SER A 198 1.24 -3.92 18.06
C SER A 198 1.84 -3.11 16.92
N ALA A 199 3.14 -3.30 16.67
CA ALA A 199 3.86 -2.69 15.56
C ALA A 199 4.89 -3.66 14.98
N PHE A 200 4.83 -3.94 13.67
CA PHE A 200 5.74 -4.82 12.91
C PHE A 200 5.80 -6.29 13.37
N VAL A 201 4.81 -6.78 14.10
CA VAL A 201 4.80 -8.13 14.68
C VAL A 201 3.65 -8.97 14.11
N ASP A 202 2.45 -8.38 14.01
CA ASP A 202 1.24 -9.05 13.55
C ASP A 202 0.96 -8.75 12.06
N ASN A 203 -0.07 -9.39 11.50
CA ASN A 203 -0.56 -9.13 10.14
C ASN A 203 -0.92 -7.66 9.92
N ALA A 204 -1.36 -6.94 10.96
CA ALA A 204 -1.68 -5.52 10.92
C ALA A 204 -1.11 -4.77 12.12
N GLY A 205 -0.87 -3.46 11.99
CA GLY A 205 -0.55 -2.58 13.12
C GLY A 205 -1.80 -2.34 13.97
N ILE A 206 -1.65 -2.30 15.30
CA ILE A 206 -2.78 -2.18 16.22
C ILE A 206 -2.57 -1.02 17.18
N ILE A 207 -3.59 -0.17 17.32
CA ILE A 207 -3.64 0.95 18.28
C ILE A 207 -4.88 0.88 19.18
N ALA A 208 -4.80 1.48 20.35
CA ALA A 208 -5.92 1.58 21.27
C ALA A 208 -6.97 2.59 20.76
N PHE A 209 -8.26 2.23 20.84
CA PHE A 209 -9.39 3.08 20.55
C PHE A 209 -10.35 3.10 21.74
N GLY A 210 -10.42 4.25 22.43
CA GLY A 210 -11.06 4.32 23.74
C GLY A 210 -10.43 3.35 24.76
N GLU A 211 -11.21 2.94 25.76
CA GLU A 211 -10.73 2.01 26.80
C GLU A 211 -10.95 0.54 26.45
N ALA A 212 -12.02 0.25 25.69
CA ALA A 212 -12.52 -1.11 25.50
C ALA A 212 -12.23 -1.70 24.11
N HIS A 213 -11.72 -0.91 23.17
CA HIS A 213 -11.50 -1.35 21.80
C HIS A 213 -10.07 -1.10 21.34
N GLU A 214 -9.73 -1.76 20.29
CA GLU A 214 -8.50 -1.58 19.51
C GLU A 214 -8.85 -1.50 18.03
N VAL A 215 -7.99 -0.80 17.28
CA VAL A 215 -8.13 -0.61 15.84
C VAL A 215 -6.88 -1.13 15.17
N SER A 216 -7.07 -1.93 14.15
CA SER A 216 -6.02 -2.46 13.30
C SER A 216 -6.02 -1.77 11.94
N PHE A 217 -4.84 -1.55 11.37
CA PHE A 217 -4.69 -0.96 10.05
C PHE A 217 -3.57 -1.66 9.28
N LYS A 218 -3.88 -2.02 8.04
CA LYS A 218 -2.94 -2.63 7.10
C LYS A 218 -3.11 -2.03 5.71
N VAL A 219 -2.01 -1.88 4.99
CA VAL A 219 -1.98 -1.51 3.56
C VAL A 219 -1.00 -2.44 2.86
N GLU A 220 -1.46 -3.10 1.81
CA GLU A 220 -0.69 -4.03 0.98
C GLU A 220 -0.60 -3.55 -0.47
N THR A 221 0.35 -4.11 -1.23
CA THR A 221 0.50 -3.84 -2.66
C THR A 221 0.15 -5.08 -3.48
N HIS A 222 -0.58 -4.88 -4.59
CA HIS A 222 -0.91 -5.95 -5.53
C HIS A 222 -0.59 -5.53 -6.98
N ASN A 223 0.69 -5.12 -7.21
CA ASN A 223 1.14 -4.44 -8.42
C ASN A 223 1.22 -5.37 -9.64
N HIS A 224 2.09 -6.39 -9.59
CA HIS A 224 2.34 -7.31 -10.70
C HIS A 224 1.09 -8.06 -11.17
N PRO A 225 0.25 -8.62 -10.29
CA PRO A 225 -1.01 -9.25 -10.71
C PRO A 225 -1.94 -8.27 -11.42
N SER A 226 -2.00 -7.02 -10.95
CA SER A 226 -2.83 -5.97 -11.56
C SER A 226 -2.30 -5.48 -12.91
N ALA A 227 -0.99 -5.58 -13.16
CA ALA A 227 -0.40 -5.31 -14.46
C ALA A 227 -0.82 -6.34 -15.53
N LEU A 228 -1.05 -7.60 -15.13
CA LEU A 228 -1.36 -8.73 -16.01
C LEU A 228 -2.86 -8.94 -16.20
N GLU A 229 -3.60 -9.00 -15.10
CA GLU A 229 -5.05 -9.19 -15.02
C GLU A 229 -5.65 -8.13 -14.07
N PRO A 230 -5.89 -6.91 -14.57
CA PRO A 230 -6.19 -5.75 -13.72
C PRO A 230 -7.38 -5.93 -12.77
N PHE A 231 -8.46 -6.57 -13.25
CA PHE A 231 -9.63 -6.84 -12.42
C PHE A 231 -9.32 -7.88 -11.32
N GLY A 232 -8.79 -9.05 -11.70
CA GLY A 232 -8.47 -10.13 -10.76
C GLY A 232 -7.38 -9.70 -9.77
N GLY A 233 -6.33 -9.02 -10.26
CA GLY A 233 -5.23 -8.54 -9.44
C GLY A 233 -5.67 -7.54 -8.37
N ALA A 234 -6.46 -6.53 -8.72
CA ALA A 234 -6.97 -5.56 -7.74
C ALA A 234 -8.02 -6.17 -6.80
N ASN A 235 -8.89 -7.02 -7.34
CA ASN A 235 -9.93 -7.72 -6.60
C ASN A 235 -9.33 -8.59 -5.47
N THR A 236 -8.33 -9.41 -5.78
CA THR A 236 -7.62 -10.23 -4.78
C THR A 236 -6.74 -9.40 -3.84
N GLY A 237 -6.25 -8.23 -4.27
CA GLY A 237 -5.53 -7.30 -3.40
C GLY A 237 -6.40 -6.77 -2.27
N VAL A 238 -7.65 -6.37 -2.57
CA VAL A 238 -8.63 -5.94 -1.55
C VAL A 238 -8.96 -7.10 -0.60
N GLY A 239 -9.20 -8.31 -1.13
CA GLY A 239 -9.48 -9.48 -0.30
C GLY A 239 -8.30 -9.83 0.62
N GLY A 240 -7.06 -9.77 0.11
CA GLY A 240 -5.85 -10.06 0.89
C GLY A 240 -5.70 -9.14 2.11
N VAL A 241 -5.85 -7.83 1.93
CA VAL A 241 -5.71 -6.87 3.03
C VAL A 241 -6.86 -6.95 4.05
N ILE A 242 -8.05 -7.36 3.62
CA ILE A 242 -9.17 -7.66 4.54
C ILE A 242 -8.83 -8.87 5.40
N ARG A 243 -8.23 -9.93 4.81
CA ARG A 243 -7.78 -11.11 5.55
C ARG A 243 -6.66 -10.81 6.55
N ASP A 244 -5.74 -9.87 6.26
CA ASP A 244 -4.76 -9.40 7.23
C ASP A 244 -5.43 -8.85 8.50
N VAL A 245 -6.49 -8.05 8.31
CA VAL A 245 -7.29 -7.50 9.41
C VAL A 245 -8.05 -8.61 10.16
N LEU A 246 -8.58 -9.60 9.45
CA LEU A 246 -9.18 -10.80 10.08
C LEU A 246 -8.12 -11.63 10.81
N GLY A 247 -6.88 -11.70 10.30
CA GLY A 247 -5.74 -12.36 10.93
C GLY A 247 -5.33 -11.79 12.29
N VAL A 248 -5.77 -10.56 12.59
CA VAL A 248 -5.66 -9.96 13.94
C VAL A 248 -7.01 -9.92 14.66
N SER A 249 -7.95 -10.76 14.28
CA SER A 249 -9.28 -10.92 14.91
C SER A 249 -10.15 -9.65 14.90
N ALA A 250 -9.87 -8.70 14.02
CA ALA A 250 -10.62 -7.45 13.92
C ALA A 250 -11.74 -7.54 12.88
N GLN A 251 -12.82 -6.80 13.10
CA GLN A 251 -13.89 -6.60 12.13
C GLN A 251 -13.50 -5.48 11.17
N PRO A 252 -13.39 -5.74 9.85
CA PRO A 252 -13.16 -4.70 8.85
C PRO A 252 -14.28 -3.66 8.87
N ILE A 253 -13.92 -2.36 8.84
CA ILE A 253 -14.87 -1.25 8.95
C ILE A 253 -14.71 -0.18 7.86
N ALA A 254 -13.57 -0.11 7.21
CA ALA A 254 -13.33 0.79 6.08
C ALA A 254 -12.15 0.33 5.22
N ASN A 255 -12.22 0.61 3.92
CA ASN A 255 -11.12 0.42 2.97
C ASN A 255 -10.58 1.77 2.50
N THR A 256 -9.31 1.77 2.09
CA THR A 256 -8.61 2.86 1.41
C THR A 256 -7.78 2.29 0.27
N ASP A 257 -7.81 2.91 -0.91
CA ASP A 257 -7.13 2.38 -2.08
C ASP A 257 -6.38 3.50 -2.82
N ILE A 258 -5.07 3.35 -2.98
CA ILE A 258 -4.23 4.29 -3.71
C ILE A 258 -3.75 3.64 -5.00
N LEU A 259 -3.97 4.30 -6.14
CA LEU A 259 -3.83 3.75 -7.46
C LEU A 259 -2.89 4.62 -8.31
N CYS A 260 -1.82 4.03 -8.87
CA CYS A 260 -0.90 4.75 -9.75
C CYS A 260 -0.87 4.06 -11.13
N PHE A 261 -1.13 4.82 -12.17
CA PHE A 261 -1.28 4.33 -13.54
C PHE A 261 -0.41 5.08 -14.54
N GLY A 262 -0.19 4.50 -15.71
CA GLY A 262 0.28 5.25 -16.88
C GLY A 262 -0.71 6.33 -17.31
N PRO A 263 -0.29 7.33 -18.12
CA PRO A 263 -1.15 8.45 -18.54
C PRO A 263 -2.48 7.99 -19.17
N PRO A 264 -3.61 8.66 -18.88
CA PRO A 264 -4.94 8.23 -19.37
C PRO A 264 -5.06 8.15 -20.90
N ALA A 265 -4.30 8.94 -21.61
CA ALA A 265 -4.24 8.95 -23.09
C ALA A 265 -2.93 8.33 -23.62
N GLY A 266 -2.16 7.62 -22.76
CA GLY A 266 -0.85 7.08 -23.12
C GLY A 266 -0.95 5.80 -23.97
N ASP A 267 0.09 5.59 -24.80
CA ASP A 267 0.32 4.33 -25.49
C ASP A 267 1.08 3.36 -24.57
N ALA A 268 0.91 2.06 -24.81
CA ALA A 268 1.62 1.01 -24.09
C ALA A 268 2.69 0.33 -24.96
N PRO A 269 3.84 -0.07 -24.39
CA PRO A 269 4.82 -0.91 -25.06
C PRO A 269 4.23 -2.27 -25.50
N ALA A 270 4.87 -2.92 -26.48
CA ALA A 270 4.45 -4.25 -26.92
C ALA A 270 4.45 -5.26 -25.75
N GLY A 271 3.34 -5.98 -25.58
CA GLY A 271 3.16 -6.95 -24.50
C GLY A 271 2.61 -6.36 -23.20
N VAL A 272 2.42 -5.05 -23.12
CA VAL A 272 1.82 -4.34 -21.99
C VAL A 272 0.38 -3.97 -22.31
N LEU A 273 -0.50 -4.07 -21.32
CA LEU A 273 -1.90 -3.62 -21.48
C LEU A 273 -1.97 -2.09 -21.57
N ALA A 274 -2.92 -1.57 -22.33
CA ALA A 274 -3.14 -0.12 -22.41
C ALA A 274 -3.49 0.46 -21.03
N PRO A 275 -2.96 1.65 -20.65
CA PRO A 275 -3.21 2.27 -19.34
C PRO A 275 -4.69 2.40 -19.00
N GLN A 276 -5.53 2.72 -19.99
CA GLN A 276 -6.99 2.80 -19.83
C GLN A 276 -7.62 1.46 -19.42
N ARG A 277 -7.15 0.36 -20.00
CA ARG A 277 -7.62 -0.99 -19.66
C ARG A 277 -7.18 -1.37 -18.24
N ILE A 278 -5.95 -1.04 -17.87
CA ILE A 278 -5.43 -1.28 -16.52
C ILE A 278 -6.25 -0.49 -15.51
N ALA A 279 -6.39 0.81 -15.69
CA ALA A 279 -7.12 1.67 -14.75
C ALA A 279 -8.58 1.23 -14.59
N SER A 280 -9.29 0.98 -15.69
CA SER A 280 -10.70 0.53 -15.64
C SER A 280 -10.85 -0.82 -14.96
N GLY A 281 -9.95 -1.78 -15.24
CA GLY A 281 -9.97 -3.11 -14.64
C GLY A 281 -9.68 -3.05 -13.14
N VAL A 282 -8.66 -2.29 -12.72
CA VAL A 282 -8.31 -2.10 -11.30
C VAL A 282 -9.45 -1.45 -10.53
N VAL A 283 -9.99 -0.32 -11.02
CA VAL A 283 -11.14 0.35 -10.39
C VAL A 283 -12.34 -0.59 -10.26
N ALA A 284 -12.62 -1.40 -11.29
CA ALA A 284 -13.69 -2.37 -11.24
C ALA A 284 -13.43 -3.51 -10.25
N GLY A 285 -12.19 -3.98 -10.12
CA GLY A 285 -11.79 -5.02 -9.17
C GLY A 285 -11.93 -4.56 -7.71
N VAL A 286 -11.45 -3.37 -7.38
CA VAL A 286 -11.62 -2.74 -6.07
C VAL A 286 -13.10 -2.60 -5.72
N ARG A 287 -13.89 -2.04 -6.64
CA ARG A 287 -15.33 -1.89 -6.47
C ARG A 287 -16.02 -3.22 -6.19
N ASP A 288 -15.72 -4.25 -6.99
CA ASP A 288 -16.40 -5.53 -6.91
C ASP A 288 -16.24 -6.17 -5.53
N TYR A 289 -15.01 -6.17 -5.00
CA TYR A 289 -14.74 -6.81 -3.72
C TYR A 289 -15.29 -6.02 -2.54
N GLY A 290 -14.97 -4.74 -2.42
CA GLY A 290 -15.40 -3.90 -1.31
C GLY A 290 -16.91 -3.77 -1.21
N ASN A 291 -17.59 -3.48 -2.34
CA ASN A 291 -19.06 -3.33 -2.36
C ASN A 291 -19.77 -4.63 -1.99
N LYS A 292 -19.31 -5.80 -2.48
CA LYS A 292 -19.92 -7.10 -2.16
C LYS A 292 -19.74 -7.52 -0.69
N LEU A 293 -18.61 -7.13 -0.07
CA LEU A 293 -18.40 -7.36 1.35
C LEU A 293 -19.19 -6.39 2.24
N GLY A 294 -19.66 -5.28 1.69
CA GLY A 294 -20.35 -4.25 2.43
C GLY A 294 -19.41 -3.43 3.33
N ILE A 295 -18.14 -3.28 2.92
CA ILE A 295 -17.14 -2.45 3.59
C ILE A 295 -16.99 -1.14 2.79
N PRO A 296 -17.14 0.06 3.41
CA PRO A 296 -17.04 1.30 2.67
C PRO A 296 -15.59 1.60 2.26
N THR A 297 -15.38 1.98 0.98
CA THR A 297 -14.11 2.56 0.52
C THR A 297 -14.16 4.07 0.71
N VAL A 298 -13.47 4.58 1.73
CA VAL A 298 -13.68 5.94 2.24
C VAL A 298 -12.59 6.93 1.88
N ASN A 299 -11.40 6.45 1.50
CA ASN A 299 -10.22 7.27 1.23
C ASN A 299 -9.39 6.67 0.09
N GLY A 300 -8.51 7.46 -0.49
CA GLY A 300 -7.56 7.02 -1.49
C GLY A 300 -7.05 8.17 -2.37
N ALA A 301 -6.16 7.83 -3.29
CA ALA A 301 -5.62 8.74 -4.29
C ALA A 301 -5.48 8.04 -5.65
N VAL A 302 -5.49 8.81 -6.74
CA VAL A 302 -5.25 8.26 -8.08
C VAL A 302 -4.24 9.16 -8.80
N LEU A 303 -3.08 8.61 -9.10
CA LEU A 303 -1.97 9.29 -9.75
C LEU A 303 -1.67 8.70 -11.14
N PHE A 304 -1.15 9.55 -11.99
CA PHE A 304 -0.75 9.19 -13.36
C PHE A 304 0.67 9.67 -13.63
N ASP A 305 1.54 8.74 -14.05
CA ASP A 305 2.91 9.05 -14.46
C ASP A 305 3.34 8.05 -15.54
N PRO A 306 4.12 8.48 -16.57
CA PRO A 306 4.60 7.56 -17.61
C PRO A 306 5.36 6.35 -17.07
N GLY A 307 6.05 6.48 -15.93
CA GLY A 307 6.78 5.39 -15.29
C GLY A 307 5.91 4.23 -14.81
N TYR A 308 4.61 4.46 -14.58
CA TYR A 308 3.68 3.41 -14.16
C TYR A 308 2.98 2.68 -15.32
N THR A 309 3.32 2.99 -16.58
CA THR A 309 2.65 2.41 -17.75
C THR A 309 2.72 0.89 -17.78
N ALA A 310 3.88 0.30 -17.49
CA ALA A 310 4.08 -1.15 -17.50
C ALA A 310 3.96 -1.79 -16.10
N ASN A 311 4.15 -0.99 -15.06
CA ASN A 311 4.08 -1.39 -13.66
C ASN A 311 3.13 -0.44 -12.90
N PRO A 312 1.82 -0.64 -12.98
CA PRO A 312 0.89 0.11 -12.15
C PRO A 312 1.13 -0.21 -10.68
N LEU A 313 0.86 0.76 -9.79
CA LEU A 313 0.85 0.50 -8.37
C LEU A 313 -0.60 0.45 -7.88
N VAL A 314 -0.91 -0.60 -7.14
CA VAL A 314 -2.23 -0.83 -6.56
C VAL A 314 -2.02 -1.11 -5.08
N TYR A 315 -2.33 -0.11 -4.26
CA TYR A 315 -2.31 -0.23 -2.81
C TYR A 315 -3.73 -0.41 -2.33
N CYS A 316 -3.96 -1.48 -1.58
CA CYS A 316 -5.23 -1.75 -0.93
C CYS A 316 -5.03 -1.69 0.58
N GLY A 317 -5.89 -0.95 1.27
CA GLY A 317 -5.81 -0.79 2.71
C GLY A 317 -7.14 -1.10 3.39
N THR A 318 -7.06 -1.67 4.60
CA THR A 318 -8.24 -1.98 5.40
C THR A 318 -8.02 -1.60 6.86
N LEU A 319 -9.03 -0.94 7.42
CA LEU A 319 -9.14 -0.61 8.83
C LEU A 319 -10.10 -1.58 9.51
N GLY A 320 -9.73 -2.11 10.66
CA GLY A 320 -10.57 -2.99 11.47
C GLY A 320 -10.73 -2.52 12.91
N ILE A 321 -11.77 -3.01 13.57
CA ILE A 321 -12.02 -2.78 14.99
C ILE A 321 -12.25 -4.10 15.72
N ALA A 322 -11.71 -4.21 16.94
CA ALA A 322 -11.91 -5.36 17.82
C ALA A 322 -12.12 -4.93 19.27
N PRO A 323 -12.75 -5.75 20.11
CA PRO A 323 -12.61 -5.61 21.56
C PRO A 323 -11.14 -5.71 21.97
N ARG A 324 -10.71 -4.93 22.95
CA ARG A 324 -9.31 -4.89 23.37
C ARG A 324 -8.81 -6.26 23.82
N GLY A 325 -7.68 -6.71 23.26
CA GLY A 325 -7.08 -8.01 23.51
C GLY A 325 -7.85 -9.20 22.92
N ALA A 326 -8.61 -8.97 21.85
CA ALA A 326 -9.36 -10.01 21.16
C ALA A 326 -8.49 -10.93 20.30
N ASN A 327 -7.28 -10.51 19.94
CA ASN A 327 -6.35 -11.31 19.14
C ASN A 327 -5.56 -12.30 20.02
N PRO A 328 -5.79 -13.62 19.94
CA PRO A 328 -5.10 -14.58 20.77
C PRO A 328 -3.75 -15.00 20.16
N HIS A 329 -2.71 -15.07 21.00
CA HIS A 329 -1.35 -15.54 20.66
C HIS A 329 -0.90 -16.65 21.62
N HIS A 330 -1.74 -17.65 21.87
CA HIS A 330 -1.49 -18.68 22.90
C HIS A 330 -1.61 -20.09 22.37
N ILE A 331 -0.94 -20.36 21.24
CA ILE A 331 -0.92 -21.68 20.61
C ILE A 331 -0.20 -22.69 21.52
N ARG A 332 -0.77 -23.87 21.67
CA ARG A 332 -0.24 -24.93 22.52
C ARG A 332 -0.04 -26.22 21.73
N PRO A 333 0.96 -27.01 22.11
CA PRO A 333 1.06 -28.37 21.62
C PRO A 333 -0.26 -29.13 21.85
N GLY A 334 -0.76 -29.78 20.80
CA GLY A 334 -2.04 -30.47 20.78
C GLY A 334 -3.23 -29.65 20.30
N ASP A 335 -3.07 -28.34 20.07
CA ASP A 335 -4.08 -27.57 19.32
C ASP A 335 -4.16 -28.08 17.89
N THR A 336 -5.35 -28.06 17.30
CA THR A 336 -5.60 -28.55 15.95
C THR A 336 -5.34 -27.46 14.94
N VAL A 337 -4.63 -27.76 13.87
CA VAL A 337 -4.50 -26.89 12.70
C VAL A 337 -5.77 -27.01 11.87
N VAL A 338 -6.51 -25.94 11.72
CA VAL A 338 -7.74 -25.90 10.92
C VAL A 338 -7.57 -24.90 9.78
N VAL A 339 -7.83 -25.37 8.56
CA VAL A 339 -7.99 -24.49 7.39
C VAL A 339 -9.48 -24.34 7.10
N LEU A 340 -9.89 -23.11 6.81
CA LEU A 340 -11.29 -22.80 6.49
C LEU A 340 -11.42 -21.79 5.37
N GLY A 341 -12.56 -21.81 4.67
CA GLY A 341 -12.89 -20.92 3.58
C GLY A 341 -12.81 -21.56 2.21
N GLY A 342 -12.16 -20.89 1.24
CA GLY A 342 -12.06 -21.35 -0.13
C GLY A 342 -11.27 -22.65 -0.31
N ARG A 343 -11.59 -23.44 -1.35
CA ARG A 343 -10.85 -24.65 -1.68
C ARG A 343 -9.54 -24.35 -2.39
N THR A 344 -8.58 -25.24 -2.25
CA THR A 344 -7.24 -25.13 -2.85
C THR A 344 -7.24 -25.55 -4.33
N GLY A 345 -6.69 -24.71 -5.19
CA GLY A 345 -6.44 -24.94 -6.62
C GLY A 345 -4.97 -24.63 -6.99
N ARG A 346 -4.68 -24.42 -8.27
CA ARG A 346 -3.36 -23.97 -8.76
C ARG A 346 -3.22 -22.46 -8.76
N ASP A 347 -3.98 -21.78 -7.95
CA ASP A 347 -4.01 -20.32 -7.88
C ASP A 347 -2.72 -19.81 -7.25
N GLY A 348 -2.09 -18.80 -7.86
CA GLY A 348 -0.96 -18.07 -7.32
C GLY A 348 0.30 -18.91 -7.01
N ILE A 349 0.44 -20.09 -7.60
CA ILE A 349 1.66 -20.91 -7.40
C ILE A 349 2.88 -20.07 -7.83
N HIS A 350 3.87 -19.99 -6.95
CA HIS A 350 5.02 -19.09 -7.05
C HIS A 350 4.69 -17.59 -6.97
N GLY A 351 3.53 -17.17 -6.51
CA GLY A 351 3.13 -15.76 -6.42
C GLY A 351 4.09 -14.93 -5.57
N ALA A 352 4.49 -15.40 -4.40
CA ALA A 352 5.44 -14.71 -3.52
C ALA A 352 6.84 -14.54 -4.15
N THR A 353 7.30 -15.50 -4.95
CA THR A 353 8.57 -15.38 -5.70
C THR A 353 8.39 -14.53 -6.95
N PHE A 354 7.24 -14.66 -7.63
CA PHE A 354 6.91 -13.89 -8.84
C PHE A 354 6.71 -12.39 -8.58
N SER A 355 6.11 -12.02 -7.46
CA SER A 355 5.91 -10.60 -7.09
C SER A 355 7.21 -9.82 -6.94
N SER A 356 8.36 -10.53 -6.91
CA SER A 356 9.71 -9.97 -6.76
C SER A 356 10.58 -10.16 -8.00
N ILE A 357 9.99 -10.54 -9.15
CA ILE A 357 10.70 -10.71 -10.42
C ILE A 357 10.36 -9.56 -11.37
N GLU A 358 11.34 -9.13 -12.17
CA GLU A 358 11.17 -8.13 -13.23
C GLU A 358 10.12 -8.57 -14.27
N LEU A 359 9.18 -7.69 -14.61
CA LEU A 359 8.21 -7.94 -15.68
C LEU A 359 8.87 -7.86 -17.06
N THR A 360 8.44 -8.71 -17.99
CA THR A 360 8.92 -8.75 -19.37
C THR A 360 7.76 -8.75 -20.35
N HIS A 361 8.05 -8.52 -21.63
CA HIS A 361 7.03 -8.57 -22.70
C HIS A 361 6.35 -9.94 -22.87
N SER A 362 6.91 -11.03 -22.32
CA SER A 362 6.36 -12.39 -22.39
C SER A 362 5.63 -12.80 -21.09
N THR A 363 5.81 -12.08 -20.01
CA THR A 363 5.30 -12.46 -18.67
C THR A 363 3.79 -12.72 -18.66
N ALA A 364 3.00 -11.88 -19.32
CA ALA A 364 1.55 -12.06 -19.38
C ALA A 364 1.13 -13.39 -20.04
N ALA A 365 1.87 -13.86 -21.03
CA ALA A 365 1.60 -15.13 -21.71
C ALA A 365 2.00 -16.35 -20.86
N GLU A 366 2.98 -16.19 -19.98
CA GLU A 366 3.55 -17.27 -19.15
C GLU A 366 2.78 -17.47 -17.82
N VAL A 367 2.33 -16.39 -17.19
CA VAL A 367 1.85 -16.41 -15.80
C VAL A 367 0.47 -15.79 -15.60
N GLY A 368 -0.08 -15.07 -16.60
CA GLY A 368 -1.36 -14.36 -16.46
C GLY A 368 -2.54 -15.26 -16.02
N SER A 369 -2.53 -16.55 -16.37
CA SER A 369 -3.57 -17.50 -15.95
C SER A 369 -3.49 -17.91 -14.47
N ALA A 370 -2.42 -17.55 -13.75
CA ALA A 370 -2.27 -17.85 -12.33
C ALA A 370 -3.00 -16.83 -11.42
N VAL A 371 -3.37 -15.65 -11.96
CA VAL A 371 -4.10 -14.63 -11.20
C VAL A 371 -5.54 -15.06 -10.99
N GLN A 372 -5.91 -15.29 -9.74
CA GLN A 372 -7.27 -15.66 -9.35
C GLN A 372 -8.20 -14.43 -9.39
N ILE A 373 -9.47 -14.65 -9.70
CA ILE A 373 -10.55 -13.71 -9.38
C ILE A 373 -11.05 -14.06 -7.98
N GLY A 374 -11.07 -13.08 -7.08
CA GLY A 374 -11.51 -13.29 -5.70
C GLY A 374 -13.02 -13.57 -5.60
N ASP A 375 -13.41 -14.24 -4.52
CA ASP A 375 -14.79 -14.55 -4.18
C ASP A 375 -15.22 -13.84 -2.88
N PRO A 376 -15.64 -12.56 -2.96
CA PRO A 376 -16.01 -11.78 -1.78
C PRO A 376 -17.19 -12.39 -0.99
N ILE A 377 -18.02 -13.24 -1.59
CA ILE A 377 -19.11 -13.91 -0.89
C ILE A 377 -18.58 -15.01 0.04
N THR A 378 -17.60 -15.78 -0.43
CA THR A 378 -16.90 -16.75 0.42
C THR A 378 -16.18 -16.05 1.57
N GLU A 379 -15.52 -14.93 1.31
CA GLU A 379 -14.85 -14.17 2.37
C GLU A 379 -15.83 -13.51 3.35
N LYS A 380 -17.00 -13.06 2.90
CA LYS A 380 -18.04 -12.53 3.78
C LYS A 380 -18.54 -13.59 4.77
N LYS A 381 -18.80 -14.81 4.31
CA LYS A 381 -19.17 -15.92 5.18
C LYS A 381 -18.06 -16.25 6.19
N LEU A 382 -16.82 -16.26 5.71
CA LEU A 382 -15.62 -16.48 6.53
C LEU A 382 -15.53 -15.42 7.65
N LEU A 383 -15.69 -14.14 7.31
CA LEU A 383 -15.72 -13.03 8.26
C LEU A 383 -16.77 -13.25 9.34
N ASP A 384 -18.00 -13.60 8.96
CA ASP A 384 -19.10 -13.79 9.91
C ASP A 384 -18.85 -14.95 10.89
N VAL A 385 -18.24 -16.04 10.42
CA VAL A 385 -17.79 -17.15 11.27
C VAL A 385 -16.67 -16.73 12.22
N LEU A 386 -15.66 -16.05 11.71
CA LEU A 386 -14.49 -15.67 12.50
C LEU A 386 -14.85 -14.71 13.65
N LEU A 387 -15.71 -13.74 13.41
CA LEU A 387 -16.18 -12.83 14.46
C LEU A 387 -16.96 -13.58 15.56
N GLN A 388 -17.83 -14.52 15.19
CA GLN A 388 -18.54 -15.36 16.17
C GLN A 388 -17.59 -16.29 16.94
N ALA A 389 -16.61 -16.88 16.26
CA ALA A 389 -15.60 -17.76 16.86
C ALA A 389 -14.70 -16.99 17.83
N ARG A 390 -14.28 -15.76 17.47
CA ARG A 390 -13.56 -14.82 18.32
C ARG A 390 -14.32 -14.53 19.60
N ASP A 391 -15.58 -14.11 19.48
CA ASP A 391 -16.40 -13.71 20.62
C ASP A 391 -16.67 -14.87 21.57
N ARG A 392 -16.69 -16.11 21.05
CA ARG A 392 -16.79 -17.35 21.83
C ARG A 392 -15.43 -17.89 22.30
N ARG A 393 -14.31 -17.28 21.87
CA ARG A 393 -12.94 -17.70 22.19
C ARG A 393 -12.66 -19.16 21.77
N LEU A 394 -13.05 -19.52 20.55
CA LEU A 394 -12.93 -20.88 20.07
C LEU A 394 -11.56 -21.24 19.53
N TYR A 395 -10.70 -20.27 19.22
CA TYR A 395 -9.34 -20.47 18.71
C TYR A 395 -8.29 -19.82 19.61
N SER A 396 -7.04 -20.27 19.51
CA SER A 396 -5.87 -19.81 20.27
C SER A 396 -4.85 -19.07 19.42
N GLY A 397 -5.00 -19.08 18.09
CA GLY A 397 -4.18 -18.34 17.12
C GLY A 397 -4.86 -18.35 15.76
N ILE A 398 -4.58 -17.36 14.94
CA ILE A 398 -5.13 -17.18 13.60
C ILE A 398 -4.11 -16.44 12.72
N THR A 399 -4.07 -16.81 11.43
CA THR A 399 -3.37 -16.04 10.39
C THR A 399 -4.10 -16.23 9.05
N ASP A 400 -3.90 -15.30 8.11
CA ASP A 400 -4.38 -15.46 6.75
C ASP A 400 -3.53 -16.47 5.95
N CYS A 401 -4.08 -16.95 4.86
CA CYS A 401 -3.37 -17.83 3.93
C CYS A 401 -3.09 -17.03 2.64
N GLY A 402 -2.12 -16.12 2.74
CA GLY A 402 -1.70 -15.21 1.67
C GLY A 402 -0.57 -15.76 0.83
N ALA A 403 0.48 -14.96 0.63
CA ALA A 403 1.65 -15.32 -0.16
C ALA A 403 2.36 -16.58 0.36
N GLY A 404 2.67 -17.51 -0.54
CA GLY A 404 3.24 -18.82 -0.19
C GLY A 404 2.21 -19.83 0.36
N GLY A 405 0.94 -19.45 0.42
CA GLY A 405 -0.17 -20.34 0.77
C GLY A 405 -0.06 -20.97 2.15
N LEU A 406 -0.37 -22.26 2.25
CA LEU A 406 -0.29 -23.00 3.52
C LEU A 406 1.14 -23.09 4.05
N SER A 407 2.16 -23.00 3.19
CA SER A 407 3.57 -23.10 3.62
C SER A 407 3.98 -21.93 4.51
N SER A 408 3.58 -20.70 4.15
CA SER A 408 3.81 -19.51 4.96
C SER A 408 2.89 -19.48 6.17
N ALA A 409 1.58 -19.61 5.96
CA ALA A 409 0.60 -19.51 7.04
C ALA A 409 0.87 -20.51 8.19
N VAL A 410 1.08 -21.79 7.87
CA VAL A 410 1.36 -22.84 8.87
C VAL A 410 2.78 -22.68 9.45
N GLY A 411 3.74 -22.31 8.61
CA GLY A 411 5.13 -22.06 9.06
C GLY A 411 5.23 -20.92 10.07
N GLU A 412 4.53 -19.82 9.82
CA GLU A 412 4.52 -18.64 10.70
C GLU A 412 3.81 -18.93 12.04
N ILE A 413 2.58 -19.44 11.97
CA ILE A 413 1.79 -19.70 13.18
C ILE A 413 2.40 -20.81 14.05
N GLY A 414 3.18 -21.74 13.45
CA GLY A 414 3.89 -22.84 14.12
C GLY A 414 5.33 -22.53 14.55
N ALA A 415 5.85 -21.33 14.27
CA ALA A 415 7.27 -20.99 14.41
C ALA A 415 7.84 -21.25 15.82
N GLU A 416 7.07 -20.99 16.86
CA GLU A 416 7.50 -21.16 18.26
C GLU A 416 7.24 -22.57 18.81
N THR A 417 6.39 -23.35 18.16
CA THR A 417 5.98 -24.67 18.66
C THR A 417 6.53 -25.82 17.82
N GLY A 418 6.22 -25.86 16.59
CA GLY A 418 6.31 -26.95 15.65
C GLY A 418 4.91 -27.39 15.23
N VAL A 419 4.81 -28.04 14.07
CA VAL A 419 3.49 -28.39 13.49
C VAL A 419 3.58 -29.60 12.57
N ALA A 420 2.57 -30.46 12.60
CA ALA A 420 2.43 -31.61 11.72
C ALA A 420 1.11 -31.49 10.93
N VAL A 421 1.20 -31.57 9.59
CA VAL A 421 0.07 -31.41 8.65
C VAL A 421 -0.04 -32.63 7.74
N ASP A 422 -1.27 -33.05 7.44
CA ASP A 422 -1.61 -34.03 6.42
C ASP A 422 -2.42 -33.39 5.29
N LEU A 423 -1.79 -33.28 4.12
CA LEU A 423 -2.37 -32.60 2.95
C LEU A 423 -3.55 -33.35 2.32
N GLU A 424 -3.76 -34.63 2.61
CA GLU A 424 -4.93 -35.36 2.13
C GLU A 424 -6.23 -34.78 2.70
N GLN A 425 -6.16 -34.09 3.82
CA GLN A 425 -7.31 -33.46 4.48
C GLN A 425 -7.65 -32.08 3.90
N VAL A 426 -6.78 -31.49 3.08
CA VAL A 426 -7.00 -30.15 2.51
C VAL A 426 -8.07 -30.20 1.41
N PRO A 427 -9.16 -29.39 1.49
CA PRO A 427 -10.19 -29.35 0.46
C PRO A 427 -9.64 -28.81 -0.87
N LEU A 428 -9.89 -29.53 -1.97
CA LEU A 428 -9.41 -29.19 -3.31
C LEU A 428 -10.54 -28.69 -4.21
N LYS A 429 -10.26 -27.72 -5.09
CA LYS A 429 -11.15 -27.27 -6.16
C LYS A 429 -11.38 -28.36 -7.21
N TYR A 430 -10.33 -29.14 -7.49
CA TYR A 430 -10.33 -30.22 -8.48
C TYR A 430 -9.19 -31.21 -8.19
N PRO A 431 -9.30 -32.47 -8.63
CA PRO A 431 -8.25 -33.45 -8.43
C PRO A 431 -7.04 -33.22 -9.34
N GLY A 432 -5.88 -33.80 -8.98
CA GLY A 432 -4.68 -33.85 -9.80
C GLY A 432 -3.63 -32.79 -9.46
N LEU A 433 -3.78 -32.10 -8.34
CA LEU A 433 -2.70 -31.27 -7.79
C LEU A 433 -1.61 -32.19 -7.22
N GLN A 434 -0.34 -31.80 -7.41
CA GLN A 434 0.78 -32.42 -6.71
C GLN A 434 0.82 -31.96 -5.25
N PRO A 435 1.39 -32.72 -4.31
CA PRO A 435 1.46 -32.35 -2.91
C PRO A 435 2.06 -30.97 -2.65
N TRP A 436 3.16 -30.63 -3.36
CA TRP A 436 3.77 -29.31 -3.25
C TRP A 436 2.87 -28.18 -3.80
N GLU A 437 2.08 -28.44 -4.86
CA GLU A 437 1.11 -27.47 -5.38
C GLU A 437 -0.01 -27.18 -4.36
N VAL A 438 -0.50 -28.19 -3.64
CA VAL A 438 -1.48 -28.02 -2.55
C VAL A 438 -0.91 -27.18 -1.43
N TRP A 439 0.37 -27.40 -1.11
CA TRP A 439 1.07 -26.74 -0.01
C TRP A 439 1.38 -25.27 -0.29
N LEU A 440 1.75 -24.95 -1.52
CA LEU A 440 2.14 -23.60 -1.92
C LEU A 440 1.03 -22.74 -2.54
N SER A 441 -0.09 -23.35 -2.90
CA SER A 441 -1.18 -22.60 -3.56
C SER A 441 -1.58 -21.39 -2.75
N GLU A 442 -1.68 -20.23 -3.42
CA GLU A 442 -2.19 -18.98 -2.87
C GLU A 442 -3.69 -18.79 -3.16
N ALA A 443 -4.45 -19.91 -3.27
CA ALA A 443 -5.90 -19.82 -3.42
C ALA A 443 -6.49 -18.91 -2.35
N GLN A 444 -7.29 -17.94 -2.78
CA GLN A 444 -7.81 -16.87 -1.95
C GLN A 444 -8.87 -17.34 -0.95
N GLU A 445 -9.32 -16.45 -0.08
CA GLU A 445 -10.41 -16.64 0.89
C GLU A 445 -10.18 -17.82 1.85
N ARG A 446 -8.91 -18.01 2.29
CA ARG A 446 -8.54 -19.05 3.26
C ARG A 446 -7.86 -18.45 4.48
N MET A 447 -8.17 -19.03 5.65
CA MET A 447 -7.49 -18.71 6.91
C MET A 447 -6.99 -20.01 7.56
N VAL A 448 -5.93 -19.90 8.34
CA VAL A 448 -5.38 -20.99 9.16
C VAL A 448 -5.51 -20.62 10.64
N LEU A 449 -6.10 -21.52 11.40
CA LEU A 449 -6.33 -21.33 12.83
C LEU A 449 -5.70 -22.45 13.67
N ALA A 450 -5.26 -22.07 14.87
CA ALA A 450 -5.00 -23.01 15.95
C ALA A 450 -6.25 -23.13 16.81
N VAL A 451 -6.88 -24.28 16.82
CA VAL A 451 -8.12 -24.54 17.56
C VAL A 451 -7.84 -25.54 18.68
N PRO A 452 -8.02 -25.16 19.95
CA PRO A 452 -7.92 -26.13 21.07
C PRO A 452 -8.81 -27.35 20.83
N SER A 453 -8.28 -28.55 21.06
CA SER A 453 -9.00 -29.82 20.77
C SER A 453 -10.35 -29.88 21.47
N ALA A 454 -10.51 -29.26 22.64
CA ALA A 454 -11.78 -29.18 23.37
C ALA A 454 -12.84 -28.32 22.65
N ASN A 455 -12.43 -27.37 21.83
CA ASN A 455 -13.32 -26.43 21.11
C ASN A 455 -13.61 -26.89 19.67
N LEU A 456 -12.85 -27.87 19.15
CA LEU A 456 -12.89 -28.24 17.74
C LEU A 456 -14.29 -28.59 17.24
N ALA A 457 -15.03 -29.38 18.00
CA ALA A 457 -16.38 -29.82 17.61
C ALA A 457 -17.36 -28.64 17.52
N GLU A 458 -17.30 -27.70 18.46
CA GLU A 458 -18.11 -26.48 18.45
C GLU A 458 -17.73 -25.57 17.28
N PHE A 459 -16.41 -25.37 17.04
CA PHE A 459 -15.89 -24.57 15.95
C PHE A 459 -16.35 -25.10 14.58
N LEU A 460 -16.20 -26.41 14.32
CA LEU A 460 -16.64 -27.03 13.07
C LEU A 460 -18.16 -26.96 12.89
N ALA A 461 -18.92 -27.09 13.98
CA ALA A 461 -20.37 -26.92 13.92
C ALA A 461 -20.79 -25.48 13.61
N LEU A 462 -20.09 -24.49 14.13
CA LEU A 462 -20.28 -23.09 13.77
C LEU A 462 -20.02 -22.85 12.28
N CYS A 463 -18.87 -23.31 11.75
CA CYS A 463 -18.55 -23.19 10.34
C CYS A 463 -19.62 -23.84 9.44
N ALA A 464 -20.05 -25.04 9.77
CA ALA A 464 -21.10 -25.74 9.02
C ALA A 464 -22.46 -25.01 9.08
N GLY A 465 -22.75 -24.35 10.20
CA GLY A 465 -23.98 -23.55 10.37
C GLY A 465 -24.03 -22.31 9.47
N GLU A 466 -22.90 -21.74 9.13
CA GLU A 466 -22.74 -20.56 8.26
C GLU A 466 -22.34 -20.94 6.81
N ASP A 467 -22.39 -22.24 6.46
CA ASP A 467 -22.00 -22.75 5.15
C ASP A 467 -20.55 -22.39 4.77
N VAL A 468 -19.64 -22.50 5.73
CA VAL A 468 -18.19 -22.34 5.56
C VAL A 468 -17.52 -23.71 5.67
N GLU A 469 -16.76 -24.09 4.64
CA GLU A 469 -15.96 -25.31 4.67
C GLU A 469 -14.76 -25.14 5.61
N ALA A 470 -14.62 -26.05 6.58
CA ALA A 470 -13.51 -26.04 7.54
C ALA A 470 -13.01 -27.46 7.75
N CYS A 471 -11.69 -27.67 7.68
CA CYS A 471 -11.05 -28.96 7.81
C CYS A 471 -9.90 -28.93 8.82
N ALA A 472 -9.87 -29.90 9.72
CA ALA A 472 -8.71 -30.21 10.55
C ALA A 472 -7.65 -30.90 9.68
N ILE A 473 -6.50 -30.23 9.48
CA ILE A 473 -5.43 -30.72 8.61
C ILE A 473 -4.19 -31.19 9.38
N GLY A 474 -4.16 -31.03 10.70
CA GLY A 474 -2.99 -31.38 11.49
C GLY A 474 -3.07 -30.92 12.94
N HIS A 475 -1.94 -30.86 13.62
CA HIS A 475 -1.83 -30.44 15.01
C HIS A 475 -0.49 -29.75 15.28
N PHE A 476 -0.48 -28.84 16.24
CA PHE A 476 0.74 -28.20 16.76
C PHE A 476 1.48 -29.17 17.71
N SER A 477 2.81 -29.15 17.66
CA SER A 477 3.71 -29.99 18.47
C SER A 477 4.61 -29.13 19.34
N ASP A 478 5.53 -29.74 20.08
CA ASP A 478 6.56 -29.07 20.91
C ASP A 478 7.99 -29.35 20.43
N ASP A 479 8.12 -29.98 19.26
CA ASP A 479 9.39 -30.45 18.72
C ASP A 479 10.12 -29.48 17.79
N LYS A 480 9.49 -28.32 17.53
CA LYS A 480 10.05 -27.24 16.69
C LYS A 480 10.38 -27.65 15.26
N HIS A 481 9.62 -28.59 14.71
CA HIS A 481 9.72 -29.02 13.32
C HIS A 481 8.44 -28.70 12.56
N LEU A 482 8.61 -28.30 11.30
CA LEU A 482 7.56 -28.28 10.30
C LEU A 482 7.52 -29.63 9.61
N ARG A 483 6.46 -30.41 9.82
CA ARG A 483 6.24 -31.69 9.14
C ARG A 483 5.00 -31.65 8.31
N VAL A 484 5.14 -31.99 7.04
CA VAL A 484 4.03 -32.10 6.10
C VAL A 484 4.07 -33.47 5.45
N SER A 485 2.93 -34.15 5.45
CA SER A 485 2.77 -35.47 4.82
C SER A 485 1.65 -35.47 3.78
N HIS A 486 1.75 -36.41 2.84
CA HIS A 486 0.70 -36.73 1.89
C HIS A 486 0.71 -38.23 1.63
N ALA A 487 -0.44 -38.93 1.77
CA ALA A 487 -0.55 -40.37 1.60
C ALA A 487 0.49 -41.17 2.43
N GLY A 488 0.79 -40.69 3.63
CA GLY A 488 1.78 -41.33 4.52
C GLY A 488 3.25 -41.10 4.10
N GLN A 489 3.51 -40.30 3.06
CA GLN A 489 4.86 -39.92 2.64
C GLN A 489 5.21 -38.50 3.13
N THR A 490 6.41 -38.32 3.61
CA THR A 490 6.90 -37.01 4.07
C THR A 490 7.23 -36.11 2.88
N LEU A 491 6.49 -35.00 2.78
CA LEU A 491 6.76 -33.91 1.83
C LEU A 491 7.76 -32.91 2.43
N VAL A 492 7.56 -32.48 3.67
CA VAL A 492 8.42 -31.51 4.37
C VAL A 492 8.78 -32.05 5.76
N ASP A 493 10.05 -31.95 6.12
CA ASP A 493 10.57 -32.14 7.48
C ASP A 493 11.77 -31.20 7.70
N ILE A 494 11.48 -30.00 8.23
CA ILE A 494 12.46 -28.92 8.38
C ILE A 494 12.39 -28.40 9.82
N ASP A 495 13.56 -28.11 10.38
CA ASP A 495 13.69 -27.42 11.66
C ASP A 495 13.20 -25.96 11.53
N MET A 496 12.35 -25.50 12.46
CA MET A 496 11.78 -24.15 12.43
C MET A 496 12.85 -23.06 12.56
N ALA A 497 13.90 -23.27 13.33
CA ALA A 497 15.00 -22.30 13.46
C ALA A 497 15.77 -22.17 12.12
N PHE A 498 15.96 -23.27 11.38
CA PHE A 498 16.55 -23.18 10.06
C PHE A 498 15.62 -22.46 9.08
N LEU A 499 14.32 -22.75 9.10
CA LEU A 499 13.35 -22.15 8.19
C LEU A 499 13.28 -20.63 8.38
N HIS A 500 13.26 -20.14 9.63
CA HIS A 500 13.08 -18.71 9.92
C HIS A 500 14.39 -17.94 10.03
N ASP A 501 15.45 -18.53 10.60
CA ASP A 501 16.73 -17.85 10.92
C ASP A 501 17.91 -18.35 10.08
N GLY A 502 17.75 -19.42 9.29
CA GLY A 502 18.84 -20.05 8.52
C GLY A 502 19.27 -19.26 7.28
N ARG A 503 18.54 -18.23 6.88
CA ARG A 503 18.85 -17.43 5.69
C ARG A 503 20.11 -16.58 5.91
N PRO A 504 21.11 -16.66 4.96
CA PRO A 504 22.29 -15.80 5.01
C PRO A 504 21.92 -14.32 4.91
N GLN A 505 22.56 -13.47 5.71
CA GLN A 505 22.37 -12.03 5.64
C GLN A 505 23.08 -11.47 4.40
N ARG A 506 22.34 -10.74 3.57
CA ARG A 506 22.86 -10.08 2.37
C ARG A 506 23.64 -8.81 2.74
N VAL A 507 24.57 -8.43 1.83
CA VAL A 507 25.23 -7.13 1.85
C VAL A 507 24.97 -6.46 0.51
N LEU A 508 24.39 -5.26 0.53
CA LEU A 508 24.06 -4.47 -0.65
C LEU A 508 24.94 -3.21 -0.70
N GLU A 509 25.29 -2.80 -1.89
CA GLU A 509 26.02 -1.55 -2.14
C GLU A 509 25.00 -0.44 -2.49
N ALA A 510 25.18 0.73 -1.91
CA ALA A 510 24.37 1.91 -2.16
C ALA A 510 25.29 3.10 -2.45
N ILE A 511 25.13 3.73 -3.61
CA ILE A 511 25.97 4.84 -4.06
C ILE A 511 25.08 6.04 -4.36
N TRP A 512 25.25 7.11 -3.60
CA TRP A 512 24.54 8.36 -3.81
C TRP A 512 25.40 9.32 -4.61
N GLU A 513 24.90 9.74 -5.77
CA GLU A 513 25.60 10.63 -6.70
C GLU A 513 25.21 12.11 -6.56
N GLY A 514 24.28 12.40 -5.64
CA GLY A 514 23.72 13.73 -5.42
C GLY A 514 22.27 13.88 -5.85
N GLU A 515 21.69 15.03 -5.57
CA GLU A 515 20.33 15.37 -6.00
C GLU A 515 20.26 15.39 -7.54
N GLY A 516 19.18 14.82 -8.10
CA GLY A 516 18.91 14.94 -9.53
C GLY A 516 18.69 16.39 -9.93
N SER A 517 19.17 16.81 -11.09
CA SER A 517 18.85 18.12 -11.63
C SER A 517 17.53 18.04 -12.42
N ALA A 518 16.58 18.86 -12.08
CA ALA A 518 15.47 19.18 -12.98
C ALA A 518 15.98 20.22 -13.99
N ASP A 519 16.72 19.77 -15.01
CA ASP A 519 17.12 20.64 -16.13
C ASP A 519 15.91 20.83 -17.05
N HIS A 520 15.17 21.90 -16.86
CA HIS A 520 14.13 22.33 -17.78
C HIS A 520 14.30 23.81 -18.13
N ASP A 521 15.03 24.04 -19.22
CA ASP A 521 15.18 25.35 -19.86
C ASP A 521 14.01 25.60 -20.83
N VAL A 522 12.82 25.99 -20.36
CA VAL A 522 11.92 26.83 -21.18
C VAL A 522 10.95 27.65 -20.31
N PRO A 523 11.12 28.93 -20.13
CA PRO A 523 10.07 29.80 -19.62
C PRO A 523 8.97 29.92 -20.68
N LEU A 524 7.81 29.34 -20.44
CA LEU A 524 6.62 29.63 -21.23
C LEU A 524 6.01 30.94 -20.70
N PRO A 525 5.84 31.96 -21.51
CA PRO A 525 5.03 33.12 -21.17
C PRO A 525 3.55 32.73 -21.25
N VAL A 526 3.07 31.97 -20.26
CA VAL A 526 1.68 31.54 -20.15
C VAL A 526 1.03 32.39 -19.05
N ALA A 527 -0.16 32.92 -19.30
CA ALA A 527 -0.91 33.66 -18.31
C ALA A 527 -1.27 32.77 -17.09
N PRO A 528 -1.22 33.29 -15.84
CA PRO A 528 -1.55 32.56 -14.65
C PRO A 528 -2.94 31.88 -14.67
N GLU A 529 -3.90 32.51 -15.33
CA GLU A 529 -5.24 31.96 -15.56
C GLU A 529 -5.21 30.68 -16.40
N GLU A 530 -4.44 30.67 -17.47
CA GLU A 530 -4.29 29.48 -18.33
C GLU A 530 -3.52 28.38 -17.60
N LEU A 531 -2.50 28.72 -16.80
CA LEU A 531 -1.78 27.75 -15.96
C LEU A 531 -2.71 27.08 -14.94
N LEU A 532 -3.57 27.86 -14.27
CA LEU A 532 -4.56 27.29 -13.35
C LEU A 532 -5.52 26.33 -14.04
N LEU A 533 -6.03 26.69 -15.22
CA LEU A 533 -6.92 25.81 -15.97
C LEU A 533 -6.21 24.52 -16.43
N ARG A 534 -4.95 24.60 -16.86
CA ARG A 534 -4.13 23.44 -17.22
C ARG A 534 -3.85 22.54 -16.00
N LEU A 535 -3.54 23.12 -14.85
CA LEU A 535 -3.33 22.37 -13.59
C LEU A 535 -4.61 21.67 -13.17
N LEU A 536 -5.76 22.34 -13.18
CA LEU A 536 -7.04 21.75 -12.85
C LEU A 536 -7.43 20.59 -13.81
N ALA A 537 -7.04 20.69 -15.08
CA ALA A 537 -7.26 19.64 -16.07
C ALA A 537 -6.18 18.53 -16.03
N HIS A 538 -5.11 18.70 -15.25
CA HIS A 538 -4.09 17.66 -15.13
C HIS A 538 -4.66 16.42 -14.43
N PRO A 539 -4.43 15.18 -14.93
CA PRO A 539 -5.05 13.96 -14.39
C PRO A 539 -4.83 13.75 -12.88
N ASN A 540 -3.70 14.18 -12.33
CA ASN A 540 -3.42 14.07 -10.88
C ASN A 540 -4.30 15.00 -10.03
N ILE A 541 -4.64 16.17 -10.54
CA ILE A 541 -5.45 17.19 -9.85
C ILE A 541 -6.93 17.07 -10.19
N ALA A 542 -7.26 16.70 -11.42
CA ALA A 542 -8.62 16.60 -11.93
C ALA A 542 -9.53 15.72 -11.07
N SER A 543 -10.83 15.97 -11.15
CA SER A 543 -11.85 15.26 -10.38
C SER A 543 -11.76 13.75 -10.52
N LYS A 544 -11.77 13.06 -9.39
CA LYS A 544 -11.87 11.60 -9.28
C LYS A 544 -13.31 11.11 -9.05
N GLU A 545 -14.29 12.00 -9.18
CA GLU A 545 -15.72 11.74 -8.89
C GLU A 545 -16.22 10.46 -9.55
N ARG A 546 -15.87 10.21 -10.81
CA ARG A 546 -16.31 9.01 -11.58
C ARG A 546 -15.80 7.70 -10.95
N ILE A 547 -14.59 7.71 -10.40
CA ILE A 547 -14.01 6.57 -9.67
C ILE A 547 -14.72 6.43 -8.32
N ILE A 548 -14.75 7.48 -7.52
CA ILE A 548 -15.28 7.49 -6.16
C ILE A 548 -16.74 7.04 -6.12
N ARG A 549 -17.58 7.53 -7.06
CA ARG A 549 -19.00 7.16 -7.11
C ARG A 549 -19.25 5.71 -7.51
N SER A 550 -18.25 4.99 -7.99
CA SER A 550 -18.39 3.56 -8.25
C SER A 550 -18.26 2.71 -6.98
N TYR A 551 -17.68 3.28 -5.92
CA TYR A 551 -17.46 2.63 -4.64
C TYR A 551 -18.57 2.96 -3.65
N ASP A 552 -19.00 1.98 -2.86
CA ASP A 552 -19.84 2.23 -1.69
C ASP A 552 -18.96 2.86 -0.60
N HIS A 553 -19.16 4.15 -0.34
CA HIS A 553 -18.38 4.90 0.66
C HIS A 553 -19.19 5.36 1.87
N GLU A 554 -20.46 4.97 1.95
CA GLU A 554 -21.38 5.30 3.07
C GLU A 554 -22.01 4.07 3.73
N VAL A 555 -21.75 2.87 3.20
CA VAL A 555 -22.30 1.62 3.74
C VAL A 555 -21.87 1.43 5.20
N GLY A 556 -22.75 0.89 6.03
CA GLY A 556 -22.52 0.79 7.47
C GLY A 556 -22.83 2.06 8.26
N GLY A 557 -23.03 3.22 7.60
CA GLY A 557 -23.50 4.47 8.22
C GLY A 557 -22.51 5.17 9.15
N GLY A 558 -21.21 4.75 9.15
CA GLY A 558 -20.18 5.31 10.01
C GLY A 558 -19.36 6.45 9.39
N THR A 559 -19.54 6.75 8.09
CA THR A 559 -18.74 7.77 7.38
C THR A 559 -19.22 9.18 7.73
N VAL A 560 -18.41 9.94 8.47
CA VAL A 560 -18.69 11.31 8.93
C VAL A 560 -18.20 12.34 7.92
N VAL A 561 -16.91 12.28 7.52
CA VAL A 561 -16.38 13.06 6.42
C VAL A 561 -16.18 12.11 5.24
N LYS A 562 -16.85 12.39 4.16
CA LYS A 562 -16.91 11.56 2.96
C LYS A 562 -15.80 11.92 2.01
N PRO A 563 -15.43 11.04 1.06
CA PRO A 563 -14.42 11.36 0.04
C PRO A 563 -14.87 12.48 -0.93
N LEU A 564 -16.19 12.70 -1.05
CA LEU A 564 -16.77 13.83 -1.79
C LEU A 564 -17.55 14.72 -0.84
N VAL A 565 -17.20 15.99 -0.79
CA VAL A 565 -17.76 17.00 0.12
C VAL A 565 -18.35 18.19 -0.64
N GLY A 566 -18.88 19.17 0.10
CA GLY A 566 -19.40 20.40 -0.44
C GLY A 566 -20.89 20.41 -0.75
N ALA A 567 -21.38 21.54 -1.29
CA ALA A 567 -22.79 21.83 -1.50
C ALA A 567 -23.53 20.81 -2.38
N GLN A 568 -22.82 20.14 -3.29
CA GLN A 568 -23.35 19.11 -4.18
C GLN A 568 -22.65 17.75 -4.00
N CYS A 569 -21.85 17.58 -2.96
CA CYS A 569 -21.05 16.39 -2.70
C CYS A 569 -20.21 15.97 -3.92
N ASP A 570 -19.52 16.91 -4.55
CA ASP A 570 -18.70 16.73 -5.73
C ASP A 570 -17.33 17.40 -5.65
N GLY A 571 -17.00 18.05 -4.53
CA GLY A 571 -15.64 18.53 -4.21
C GLY A 571 -14.80 17.43 -3.56
N PRO A 572 -13.46 17.49 -3.68
CA PRO A 572 -12.58 16.52 -3.05
C PRO A 572 -12.55 16.69 -1.53
N GLY A 573 -12.29 15.60 -0.79
CA GLY A 573 -12.05 15.66 0.65
C GLY A 573 -10.59 15.46 0.94
N ASP A 574 -10.01 16.17 1.92
CA ASP A 574 -8.60 16.01 2.32
C ASP A 574 -8.36 14.64 2.96
N ALA A 575 -9.25 14.22 3.85
CA ALA A 575 -9.23 12.93 4.51
C ALA A 575 -10.65 12.43 4.76
N ALA A 576 -10.81 11.13 4.95
CA ALA A 576 -12.07 10.58 5.44
C ALA A 576 -12.11 10.55 6.97
N VAL A 577 -13.29 10.73 7.55
CA VAL A 577 -13.52 10.50 8.98
C VAL A 577 -14.61 9.46 9.14
N ILE A 578 -14.35 8.44 9.94
CA ILE A 578 -15.32 7.42 10.32
C ILE A 578 -15.57 7.44 11.82
N GLN A 579 -16.80 7.12 12.21
CA GLN A 579 -17.24 6.90 13.60
C GLN A 579 -17.50 5.40 13.78
N PRO A 580 -16.53 4.63 14.28
CA PRO A 580 -16.62 3.16 14.34
C PRO A 580 -17.72 2.67 15.27
N LEU A 581 -18.03 3.43 16.33
CA LEU A 581 -18.98 3.07 17.38
C LEU A 581 -20.06 4.14 17.49
N ALA A 582 -21.30 3.80 17.19
CA ALA A 582 -22.44 4.73 17.32
C ALA A 582 -22.65 5.27 18.76
N SER A 583 -22.12 4.58 19.76
CA SER A 583 -22.17 4.98 21.18
C SER A 583 -21.07 5.95 21.59
N SER A 584 -20.08 6.22 20.75
CA SER A 584 -18.93 7.11 21.02
C SER A 584 -18.93 8.28 20.05
N LEU A 585 -18.52 9.45 20.50
CA LEU A 585 -18.24 10.60 19.63
C LEU A 585 -16.80 10.59 19.08
N GLU A 586 -15.98 9.68 19.55
CA GLU A 586 -14.64 9.50 18.99
C GLU A 586 -14.73 8.91 17.58
N GLY A 587 -13.88 9.39 16.70
CA GLY A 587 -13.71 8.92 15.34
C GLY A 587 -12.27 8.66 14.97
N LEU A 588 -12.10 8.23 13.73
CA LEU A 588 -10.80 7.96 13.10
C LEU A 588 -10.75 8.72 11.79
N ALA A 589 -9.68 9.49 11.58
CA ALA A 589 -9.39 10.12 10.30
C ALA A 589 -8.34 9.29 9.54
N LEU A 590 -8.60 9.04 8.24
CA LEU A 590 -7.68 8.38 7.33
C LEU A 590 -7.24 9.38 6.27
N GLY A 591 -5.92 9.51 6.11
CA GLY A 591 -5.27 10.32 5.08
C GLY A 591 -4.10 9.57 4.46
N CYS A 592 -3.61 10.07 3.33
CA CYS A 592 -2.44 9.51 2.66
C CYS A 592 -1.58 10.63 2.07
N GLY A 593 -0.31 10.31 1.81
CA GLY A 593 0.62 11.21 1.13
C GLY A 593 1.60 10.44 0.26
N LEU A 594 1.86 10.93 -0.94
CA LEU A 594 2.83 10.36 -1.86
C LEU A 594 3.27 11.38 -2.93
N ASN A 595 4.58 11.55 -3.09
CA ASN A 595 5.17 12.56 -3.95
C ASN A 595 6.26 11.96 -4.87
N PRO A 596 5.94 11.07 -5.82
CA PRO A 596 6.93 10.34 -6.62
C PRO A 596 7.79 11.26 -7.49
N ARG A 597 7.28 12.42 -7.91
CA ARG A 597 8.04 13.40 -8.68
C ARG A 597 9.22 13.98 -7.88
N TYR A 598 9.03 14.23 -6.58
CA TYR A 598 10.12 14.65 -5.70
C TYR A 598 11.15 13.55 -5.49
N GLY A 599 10.71 12.28 -5.50
CA GLY A 599 11.58 11.11 -5.38
C GLY A 599 12.58 10.95 -6.53
N GLN A 600 12.28 11.50 -7.70
CA GLN A 600 13.20 11.51 -8.84
C GLN A 600 14.36 12.51 -8.62
N ILE A 601 14.19 13.49 -7.73
CA ILE A 601 15.21 14.48 -7.37
C ILE A 601 15.93 14.02 -6.10
N ASP A 602 15.20 13.84 -4.99
CA ASP A 602 15.74 13.31 -3.74
C ASP A 602 14.70 12.54 -2.92
N PRO A 603 14.83 11.20 -2.81
CA PRO A 603 13.92 10.37 -2.04
C PRO A 603 13.81 10.71 -0.54
N TYR A 604 14.82 11.36 0.06
CA TYR A 604 14.75 11.81 1.45
C TYR A 604 13.68 12.90 1.62
N TRP A 605 13.75 13.98 0.80
CA TRP A 605 12.78 15.06 0.86
C TRP A 605 11.39 14.64 0.38
N MET A 606 11.31 13.75 -0.62
CA MET A 606 10.06 13.09 -1.00
C MET A 606 9.38 12.45 0.22
N THR A 607 10.14 11.73 1.03
CA THR A 607 9.60 11.04 2.21
C THR A 607 9.05 12.02 3.24
N LEU A 608 9.81 13.08 3.54
CA LEU A 608 9.34 14.11 4.47
C LEU A 608 8.05 14.76 3.96
N ALA A 609 7.98 15.06 2.65
CA ALA A 609 6.78 15.62 2.02
C ALA A 609 5.59 14.65 2.09
N ALA A 610 5.79 13.35 1.85
CA ALA A 610 4.72 12.34 1.94
C ALA A 610 4.18 12.18 3.37
N VAL A 611 5.06 12.19 4.39
CA VAL A 611 4.62 12.17 5.80
C VAL A 611 3.88 13.45 6.16
N ASP A 612 4.41 14.62 5.78
CA ASP A 612 3.76 15.91 6.00
C ASP A 612 2.37 15.97 5.36
N GLU A 613 2.22 15.51 4.12
CA GLU A 613 0.95 15.49 3.39
C GLU A 613 -0.08 14.56 4.07
N ALA A 614 0.31 13.33 4.43
CA ALA A 614 -0.58 12.42 5.14
C ALA A 614 -1.08 13.01 6.47
N LEU A 615 -0.19 13.71 7.20
CA LEU A 615 -0.55 14.40 8.44
C LEU A 615 -1.39 15.66 8.20
N ARG A 616 -1.08 16.46 7.17
CA ARG A 616 -1.89 17.62 6.77
C ARG A 616 -3.34 17.21 6.51
N ASN A 617 -3.51 16.14 5.73
CA ASN A 617 -4.82 15.63 5.36
C ASN A 617 -5.66 15.29 6.58
N VAL A 618 -5.13 14.52 7.54
CA VAL A 618 -5.91 14.18 8.74
C VAL A 618 -6.14 15.38 9.66
N VAL A 619 -5.19 16.31 9.75
CA VAL A 619 -5.32 17.54 10.55
C VAL A 619 -6.36 18.48 9.94
N ALA A 620 -6.42 18.61 8.61
CA ALA A 620 -7.37 19.47 7.91
C ALA A 620 -8.82 19.15 8.26
N VAL A 621 -9.15 17.89 8.53
CA VAL A 621 -10.50 17.43 8.92
C VAL A 621 -10.73 17.37 10.44
N GLY A 622 -9.69 17.59 11.27
CA GLY A 622 -9.78 17.61 12.73
C GLY A 622 -9.13 16.42 13.45
N GLY A 623 -8.34 15.59 12.76
CA GLY A 623 -7.51 14.54 13.36
C GLY A 623 -6.48 15.09 14.34
N ASP A 624 -6.21 14.37 15.40
CA ASP A 624 -5.25 14.75 16.46
C ASP A 624 -3.82 14.32 16.04
N PRO A 625 -2.92 15.26 15.71
CA PRO A 625 -1.55 14.91 15.31
C PRO A 625 -0.76 14.23 16.44
N GLY A 626 -1.12 14.45 17.72
CA GLY A 626 -0.51 13.77 18.87
C GLY A 626 -1.02 12.33 19.08
N ARG A 627 -1.98 11.88 18.31
CA ARG A 627 -2.59 10.54 18.34
C ARG A 627 -2.78 10.01 16.92
N THR A 628 -1.73 10.12 16.12
CA THR A 628 -1.67 9.64 14.75
C THR A 628 -0.62 8.56 14.64
N ALA A 629 -0.98 7.42 14.05
CA ALA A 629 -0.07 6.36 13.63
C ALA A 629 0.05 6.37 12.10
N ILE A 630 1.19 5.94 11.59
CA ILE A 630 1.45 5.90 10.14
C ILE A 630 1.92 4.53 9.69
N LEU A 631 1.71 4.24 8.41
CA LEU A 631 2.21 3.06 7.71
C LEU A 631 3.07 3.52 6.53
N ASP A 632 4.13 2.76 6.25
CA ASP A 632 4.97 2.95 5.08
C ASP A 632 4.74 1.85 4.04
N ASN A 633 4.67 2.25 2.75
CA ASN A 633 4.59 1.31 1.64
C ASN A 633 5.57 1.73 0.55
N PHE A 634 6.74 1.13 0.55
CA PHE A 634 7.78 1.38 -0.45
C PHE A 634 7.51 0.62 -1.74
N CYS A 635 7.49 1.31 -2.88
CA CYS A 635 7.54 0.70 -4.20
C CYS A 635 8.76 1.21 -4.96
N TRP A 636 9.66 0.29 -5.34
CA TRP A 636 10.98 0.63 -5.85
C TRP A 636 11.41 -0.27 -7.01
N GLY A 637 12.37 0.20 -7.82
CA GLY A 637 13.07 -0.61 -8.81
C GLY A 637 14.01 -1.66 -8.18
N ASP A 638 14.91 -2.22 -8.97
CA ASP A 638 15.85 -3.26 -8.55
C ASP A 638 16.86 -2.75 -7.50
N PRO A 639 16.80 -3.18 -6.23
CA PRO A 639 17.69 -2.71 -5.16
C PRO A 639 19.15 -3.22 -5.32
N LYS A 640 19.43 -4.08 -6.30
CA LYS A 640 20.78 -4.48 -6.65
C LYS A 640 21.52 -3.40 -7.45
N GLN A 641 20.79 -2.40 -7.95
CA GLN A 641 21.38 -1.21 -8.57
C GLN A 641 21.79 -0.25 -7.45
N PRO A 642 23.08 0.14 -7.36
CA PRO A 642 23.58 0.93 -6.22
C PRO A 642 22.92 2.31 -6.07
N ASP A 643 22.57 2.97 -7.16
CA ASP A 643 21.86 4.24 -7.19
C ASP A 643 20.44 4.11 -6.61
N ARG A 644 19.70 3.08 -7.01
CA ARG A 644 18.35 2.80 -6.50
C ARG A 644 18.35 2.38 -5.05
N MET A 645 19.35 1.58 -4.65
CA MET A 645 19.54 1.23 -3.24
C MET A 645 19.87 2.46 -2.40
N ALA A 646 20.65 3.41 -2.91
CA ALA A 646 20.93 4.66 -2.22
C ALA A 646 19.66 5.50 -2.04
N GLY A 647 18.81 5.59 -3.06
CA GLY A 647 17.51 6.22 -2.96
C GLY A 647 16.63 5.59 -1.89
N LEU A 648 16.59 4.25 -1.81
CA LEU A 648 15.83 3.52 -0.79
C LEU A 648 16.34 3.80 0.64
N VAL A 649 17.68 3.85 0.83
CA VAL A 649 18.31 4.25 2.09
C VAL A 649 17.89 5.67 2.49
N ARG A 650 17.91 6.60 1.55
CA ARG A 650 17.52 7.99 1.80
C ARG A 650 16.04 8.11 2.18
N ALA A 651 15.17 7.40 1.52
CA ALA A 651 13.75 7.37 1.86
C ALA A 651 13.52 6.79 3.26
N ALA A 652 14.17 5.68 3.62
CA ALA A 652 14.07 5.10 4.96
C ALA A 652 14.60 6.06 6.05
N ALA A 653 15.67 6.80 5.78
CA ALA A 653 16.19 7.82 6.69
C ALA A 653 15.21 8.98 6.88
N GLY A 654 14.52 9.41 5.80
CA GLY A 654 13.45 10.40 5.88
C GLY A 654 12.29 9.93 6.77
N CYS A 655 11.93 8.65 6.71
CA CYS A 655 10.94 8.07 7.62
C CYS A 655 11.33 8.23 9.09
N TYR A 656 12.59 7.98 9.42
CA TYR A 656 13.09 8.15 10.79
C TYR A 656 12.93 9.60 11.29
N ASP A 657 13.48 10.56 10.53
CA ASP A 657 13.49 11.95 10.95
C ASP A 657 12.07 12.52 11.07
N ALA A 658 11.20 12.21 10.10
CA ALA A 658 9.80 12.65 10.12
C ALA A 658 9.01 12.04 11.30
N ALA A 659 9.07 10.72 11.47
CA ALA A 659 8.33 10.03 12.54
C ALA A 659 8.73 10.54 13.93
N VAL A 660 10.02 10.71 14.18
CA VAL A 660 10.54 11.21 15.48
C VAL A 660 10.13 12.67 15.69
N ALA A 661 10.26 13.54 14.68
CA ALA A 661 9.94 14.95 14.83
C ALA A 661 8.45 15.20 15.04
N PHE A 662 7.58 14.51 14.30
CA PHE A 662 6.14 14.62 14.46
C PHE A 662 5.58 13.84 15.66
N GLY A 663 6.34 12.88 16.20
CA GLY A 663 5.87 11.99 17.25
C GLY A 663 4.83 10.97 16.75
N THR A 664 4.94 10.55 15.48
CA THR A 664 4.03 9.61 14.82
C THR A 664 4.73 8.26 14.60
N PRO A 665 4.34 7.20 15.34
CA PRO A 665 4.97 5.89 15.18
C PRO A 665 4.53 5.20 13.89
N PHE A 666 5.45 4.49 13.24
CA PHE A 666 5.09 3.47 12.26
C PHE A 666 4.55 2.24 12.97
N ILE A 667 3.38 1.76 12.59
CA ILE A 667 2.75 0.57 13.21
C ILE A 667 2.76 -0.65 12.29
N SER A 668 2.87 -0.45 11.00
CA SER A 668 3.01 -1.48 9.98
C SER A 668 3.72 -0.90 8.76
N GLY A 669 4.16 -1.74 7.86
CA GLY A 669 4.80 -1.34 6.62
C GLY A 669 4.84 -2.47 5.60
N LYS A 670 5.17 -2.12 4.35
CA LYS A 670 5.34 -3.06 3.25
C LYS A 670 6.39 -2.55 2.28
N ASP A 671 7.15 -3.46 1.69
CA ASP A 671 8.03 -3.18 0.57
C ASP A 671 7.63 -4.00 -0.66
N SER A 672 7.58 -3.35 -1.81
CA SER A 672 7.44 -3.95 -3.13
C SER A 672 8.62 -3.50 -3.98
N LEU A 673 9.52 -4.41 -4.27
CA LEU A 673 10.78 -4.14 -4.96
C LEU A 673 10.81 -4.80 -6.33
N ASN A 674 11.76 -4.42 -7.17
CA ASN A 674 11.86 -4.87 -8.56
C ASN A 674 10.65 -4.48 -9.44
N ASN A 675 9.99 -3.35 -9.13
CA ASN A 675 8.96 -2.80 -9.99
C ASN A 675 9.59 -2.20 -11.25
N GLU A 676 10.01 -3.08 -12.15
CA GLU A 676 10.67 -2.76 -13.42
C GLU A 676 10.06 -3.57 -14.56
N TYR A 677 10.14 -3.00 -15.73
CA TYR A 677 9.77 -3.65 -16.97
C TYR A 677 10.96 -3.70 -17.92
N ARG A 678 11.15 -4.85 -18.56
CA ARG A 678 12.13 -5.00 -19.62
C ARG A 678 11.43 -5.14 -20.96
N ASP A 679 11.70 -4.20 -21.86
CA ASP A 679 11.15 -4.21 -23.20
C ASP A 679 11.79 -5.29 -24.10
N ALA A 680 11.25 -5.44 -25.32
CA ALA A 680 11.77 -6.40 -26.29
C ALA A 680 13.19 -6.08 -26.78
N ALA A 681 13.68 -4.86 -26.59
CA ALA A 681 15.03 -4.44 -26.90
C ALA A 681 16.00 -4.69 -25.71
N GLY A 682 15.50 -5.13 -24.57
CA GLY A 682 16.27 -5.37 -23.35
C GLY A 682 16.46 -4.11 -22.48
N GLN A 683 15.82 -2.99 -22.82
CA GLN A 683 15.87 -1.77 -22.01
C GLN A 683 15.03 -1.94 -20.76
N ARG A 684 15.62 -1.58 -19.61
CA ARG A 684 14.92 -1.58 -18.32
C ARG A 684 14.30 -0.22 -18.03
N VAL A 685 13.05 -0.25 -17.63
CA VAL A 685 12.31 0.92 -17.18
C VAL A 685 11.79 0.64 -15.77
N ALA A 686 12.33 1.36 -14.80
CA ALA A 686 11.84 1.31 -13.43
C ALA A 686 10.70 2.32 -13.22
N ILE A 687 9.83 2.05 -12.25
CA ILE A 687 8.90 3.07 -11.74
C ILE A 687 9.67 4.23 -11.09
N PRO A 688 9.08 5.41 -10.97
CA PRO A 688 9.61 6.46 -10.10
C PRO A 688 9.75 5.94 -8.66
N PRO A 689 10.77 6.37 -7.90
CA PRO A 689 10.81 6.11 -6.47
C PRO A 689 9.50 6.53 -5.81
N THR A 690 8.77 5.57 -5.22
CA THR A 690 7.44 5.83 -4.68
C THR A 690 7.36 5.32 -3.25
N LEU A 691 6.99 6.21 -2.34
CA LEU A 691 6.64 5.89 -0.97
C LEU A 691 5.25 6.43 -0.66
N LEU A 692 4.34 5.52 -0.37
CA LEU A 692 3.03 5.87 0.18
C LEU A 692 3.14 5.90 1.71
N ILE A 693 2.72 6.98 2.31
CA ILE A 693 2.44 7.08 3.74
C ILE A 693 0.93 7.09 3.94
N SER A 694 0.43 6.18 4.76
CA SER A 694 -0.97 6.16 5.17
C SER A 694 -1.06 6.55 6.64
N ALA A 695 -1.91 7.54 6.95
CA ALA A 695 -2.07 8.07 8.30
C ALA A 695 -3.43 7.67 8.89
N LEU A 696 -3.40 7.26 10.14
CA LEU A 696 -4.58 6.96 10.95
C LEU A 696 -4.55 7.82 12.21
N ALA A 697 -5.41 8.84 12.27
CA ALA A 697 -5.48 9.78 13.39
C ALA A 697 -6.75 9.58 14.21
N ARG A 698 -6.64 9.70 15.53
CA ARG A 698 -7.81 9.82 16.41
C ARG A 698 -8.51 11.17 16.19
N VAL A 699 -9.82 11.15 16.10
CA VAL A 699 -10.68 12.34 16.13
C VAL A 699 -11.40 12.37 17.49
N PRO A 700 -11.14 13.35 18.36
CA PRO A 700 -11.72 13.38 19.72
C PRO A 700 -13.25 13.55 19.75
N ASP A 701 -13.78 14.32 18.80
CA ASP A 701 -15.24 14.56 18.67
C ASP A 701 -15.58 14.80 17.18
N VAL A 702 -16.23 13.82 16.57
CA VAL A 702 -16.60 13.87 15.14
C VAL A 702 -17.50 15.04 14.76
N ARG A 703 -18.21 15.64 15.72
CA ARG A 703 -19.05 16.84 15.49
C ARG A 703 -18.21 18.11 15.26
N ARG A 704 -16.91 18.07 15.53
CA ARG A 704 -15.96 19.16 15.33
C ARG A 704 -15.21 19.07 14.03
N CYS A 705 -15.39 18.00 13.28
CA CYS A 705 -14.78 17.87 11.96
C CYS A 705 -15.22 19.00 11.04
N VAL A 706 -14.31 19.41 10.19
CA VAL A 706 -14.55 20.39 9.12
C VAL A 706 -14.25 19.77 7.76
N THR A 707 -14.76 20.38 6.72
CA THR A 707 -14.51 19.97 5.32
C THR A 707 -14.01 21.19 4.54
N MET A 708 -13.41 20.95 3.40
CA MET A 708 -12.70 21.98 2.64
C MET A 708 -13.62 22.96 1.91
N ASP A 709 -14.87 22.66 1.68
CA ASP A 709 -15.80 23.49 0.93
C ASP A 709 -16.12 24.80 1.68
N LEU A 710 -16.17 25.92 0.97
CA LEU A 710 -16.53 27.23 1.53
C LEU A 710 -17.95 27.22 2.08
N LYS A 711 -18.15 27.85 3.25
CA LYS A 711 -19.40 27.79 4.02
C LYS A 711 -20.28 29.03 3.90
N ALA A 712 -19.70 30.24 3.92
CA ALA A 712 -20.51 31.46 3.90
C ALA A 712 -19.78 32.68 3.34
N ALA A 713 -20.46 33.48 2.50
CA ALA A 713 -19.96 34.77 2.06
C ALA A 713 -19.73 35.70 3.27
N GLY A 714 -18.63 36.45 3.22
CA GLY A 714 -18.16 37.33 4.29
C GLY A 714 -17.26 36.67 5.33
N ASN A 715 -17.08 35.35 5.30
CA ASN A 715 -16.05 34.70 6.09
C ASN A 715 -14.65 35.06 5.56
N GLN A 716 -13.69 35.08 6.46
CA GLN A 716 -12.30 35.43 6.21
C GLN A 716 -11.50 34.21 5.79
N LEU A 717 -10.51 34.43 4.89
CA LEU A 717 -9.62 33.39 4.40
C LEU A 717 -8.19 33.69 4.83
N TYR A 718 -7.58 32.70 5.45
CA TYR A 718 -6.21 32.74 5.96
C TYR A 718 -5.35 31.68 5.31
N LEU A 719 -4.14 32.06 4.92
CA LEU A 719 -3.07 31.11 4.62
C LEU A 719 -2.32 30.81 5.92
N VAL A 720 -2.30 29.56 6.33
CA VAL A 720 -1.51 29.04 7.44
C VAL A 720 -0.30 28.32 6.87
N GLY A 721 0.90 28.56 7.42
CA GLY A 721 2.16 28.00 6.93
C GLY A 721 2.90 28.97 5.99
N ALA A 722 4.17 28.66 5.70
CA ALA A 722 5.06 29.52 4.92
C ALA A 722 5.13 29.09 3.45
N THR A 723 4.93 30.03 2.53
CA THR A 723 5.21 29.84 1.10
C THR A 723 6.69 30.13 0.83
N ARG A 724 7.35 29.28 0.05
CA ARG A 724 8.72 29.44 -0.42
C ARG A 724 8.77 29.32 -1.93
N ASP A 725 9.91 29.62 -2.53
CA ASP A 725 10.14 29.45 -3.97
C ASP A 725 10.53 27.98 -4.24
N GLU A 726 9.59 27.09 -4.07
CA GLU A 726 9.74 25.62 -4.14
C GLU A 726 8.83 25.08 -5.26
N LEU A 727 9.36 25.06 -6.47
CA LEU A 727 8.65 24.69 -7.69
C LEU A 727 9.25 23.46 -8.39
N ALA A 728 10.45 22.99 -8.00
CA ALA A 728 11.08 21.81 -8.60
C ALA A 728 10.29 20.54 -8.29
N GLY A 729 10.05 19.72 -9.31
CA GLY A 729 9.25 18.50 -9.19
C GLY A 729 7.74 18.74 -9.03
N SER A 730 7.27 19.99 -9.01
CA SER A 730 5.86 20.32 -8.85
C SER A 730 5.01 20.01 -10.09
N HIS A 731 3.69 20.06 -9.96
CA HIS A 731 2.77 19.92 -11.09
C HIS A 731 2.80 21.12 -12.06
N LEU A 732 3.34 22.26 -11.65
CA LEU A 732 3.59 23.39 -12.55
C LEU A 732 4.56 22.97 -13.68
N GLU A 733 5.60 22.21 -13.37
CA GLU A 733 6.50 21.64 -14.38
C GLU A 733 5.78 20.61 -15.28
N ALA A 734 4.88 19.81 -14.70
CA ALA A 734 4.13 18.82 -15.46
C ALA A 734 3.23 19.43 -16.54
N VAL A 735 2.75 20.67 -16.35
CA VAL A 735 1.97 21.41 -17.37
C VAL A 735 2.83 22.26 -18.31
N GLY A 736 4.16 22.07 -18.25
CA GLY A 736 5.11 22.70 -19.18
C GLY A 736 5.52 24.13 -18.82
N ALA A 737 5.31 24.55 -17.58
CA ALA A 737 5.84 25.81 -17.06
C ALA A 737 7.12 25.51 -16.27
N SER A 738 8.27 25.65 -16.92
CA SER A 738 9.57 25.60 -16.23
C SER A 738 9.83 26.92 -15.52
N SER A 739 10.22 26.86 -14.26
CA SER A 739 10.84 27.99 -13.56
C SER A 739 12.36 27.92 -13.72
N ALA A 740 13.05 29.05 -13.53
CA ALA A 740 14.51 29.06 -13.26
C ALA A 740 14.83 28.06 -12.13
N PRO A 741 16.08 27.60 -11.94
CA PRO A 741 16.40 26.64 -10.90
C PRO A 741 15.73 27.06 -9.59
N SER A 742 14.71 26.27 -9.18
CA SER A 742 14.01 26.49 -7.93
C SER A 742 14.26 25.29 -7.03
N ASP A 743 14.10 25.49 -5.74
CA ASP A 743 14.32 24.43 -4.76
C ASP A 743 13.22 23.38 -4.80
N LEU A 744 13.59 22.14 -4.51
CA LEU A 744 12.66 21.07 -4.19
C LEU A 744 11.87 21.42 -2.91
N PRO A 745 10.56 21.16 -2.82
CA PRO A 745 9.81 21.36 -1.58
C PRO A 745 10.45 20.64 -0.39
N ARG A 746 10.73 21.40 0.69
CA ARG A 746 11.40 20.88 1.90
C ARG A 746 10.58 21.16 3.14
N VAL A 747 10.28 20.09 3.89
CA VAL A 747 9.54 20.21 5.15
C VAL A 747 10.44 20.81 6.23
N ASN A 748 9.95 21.85 6.90
CA ASN A 748 10.53 22.30 8.17
C ASN A 748 9.80 21.58 9.31
N LEU A 749 10.40 20.52 9.82
CA LEU A 749 9.77 19.61 10.78
C LEU A 749 9.28 20.28 12.06
N ALA A 750 10.05 21.27 12.61
CA ALA A 750 9.64 22.00 13.81
C ALA A 750 8.42 22.88 13.54
N ALA A 751 8.46 23.67 12.47
CA ALA A 751 7.37 24.58 12.11
C ALA A 751 6.11 23.79 11.72
N ALA A 752 6.25 22.67 11.01
CA ALA A 752 5.16 21.79 10.61
C ALA A 752 4.44 21.22 11.85
N ARG A 753 5.19 20.62 12.78
CA ARG A 753 4.63 20.06 14.02
C ARG A 753 3.83 21.10 14.82
N ASP A 754 4.40 22.29 15.01
CA ASP A 754 3.72 23.36 15.75
C ASP A 754 2.47 23.86 15.01
N THR A 755 2.53 23.98 13.69
CA THR A 755 1.39 24.38 12.86
C THR A 755 0.25 23.37 12.98
N PHE A 756 0.54 22.08 12.85
CA PHE A 756 -0.46 21.00 12.94
C PHE A 756 -1.15 20.97 14.32
N ALA A 757 -0.38 21.05 15.40
CA ALA A 757 -0.92 21.07 16.75
C ALA A 757 -1.83 22.26 16.99
N ARG A 758 -1.44 23.47 16.56
CA ARG A 758 -2.22 24.70 16.74
C ARG A 758 -3.48 24.71 15.87
N LEU A 759 -3.39 24.25 14.61
CA LEU A 759 -4.54 24.17 13.72
C LEU A 759 -5.56 23.14 14.23
N HIS A 760 -5.11 21.96 14.65
CA HIS A 760 -6.00 20.98 15.31
C HIS A 760 -6.70 21.58 16.53
N ALA A 761 -5.99 22.31 17.38
CA ALA A 761 -6.59 22.98 18.54
C ALA A 761 -7.66 24.01 18.13
N ALA A 762 -7.41 24.78 17.04
CA ALA A 762 -8.35 25.77 16.51
C ALA A 762 -9.63 25.09 15.94
N ILE A 763 -9.48 23.96 15.21
CA ILE A 763 -10.60 23.17 14.71
C ILE A 763 -11.40 22.60 15.87
N SER A 764 -10.75 21.98 16.85
CA SER A 764 -11.38 21.38 18.02
C SER A 764 -12.13 22.40 18.86
N ALA A 765 -11.63 23.65 18.94
CA ALA A 765 -12.32 24.77 19.61
C ALA A 765 -13.49 25.34 18.81
N GLY A 766 -13.68 24.93 17.54
CA GLY A 766 -14.74 25.42 16.64
C GLY A 766 -14.45 26.83 16.07
N ALA A 767 -13.18 27.23 16.02
CA ALA A 767 -12.78 28.50 15.43
C ALA A 767 -12.71 28.47 13.90
N VAL A 768 -12.58 27.29 13.31
CA VAL A 768 -12.46 27.03 11.86
C VAL A 768 -13.81 26.64 11.27
N ARG A 769 -14.12 27.15 10.06
CA ARG A 769 -15.34 26.83 9.31
C ARG A 769 -15.07 25.84 8.18
N ALA A 770 -13.99 26.04 7.43
CA ALA A 770 -13.49 25.14 6.43
C ALA A 770 -11.96 25.16 6.47
N CYS A 771 -11.35 24.04 6.11
CA CYS A 771 -9.91 23.91 6.02
C CYS A 771 -9.58 23.02 4.83
N HIS A 772 -8.58 23.39 4.04
CA HIS A 772 -8.03 22.63 2.92
C HIS A 772 -6.52 22.68 2.97
N ASP A 773 -5.87 21.55 2.76
CA ASP A 773 -4.42 21.53 2.63
C ASP A 773 -3.98 22.11 1.28
N LEU A 774 -2.74 22.57 1.18
CA LEU A 774 -2.13 23.00 -0.07
C LEU A 774 -1.16 21.94 -0.55
N SER A 775 -1.55 21.19 -1.56
CA SER A 775 -0.77 20.13 -2.22
C SER A 775 -0.50 20.51 -3.69
N GLU A 776 -0.85 19.65 -4.63
CA GLU A 776 -0.59 19.82 -6.06
C GLU A 776 -1.17 21.13 -6.61
N GLY A 777 -0.30 21.94 -7.24
CA GLY A 777 -0.67 23.23 -7.83
C GLY A 777 -0.86 24.37 -6.84
N GLY A 778 -0.60 24.15 -5.55
CA GLY A 778 -0.48 25.17 -4.51
C GLY A 778 -1.75 25.97 -4.21
N LEU A 779 -1.58 27.24 -3.83
CA LEU A 779 -2.67 28.10 -3.35
C LEU A 779 -3.78 28.31 -4.40
N ALA A 780 -3.42 28.50 -5.67
CA ALA A 780 -4.41 28.81 -6.69
C ALA A 780 -5.33 27.62 -6.97
N VAL A 781 -4.82 26.39 -6.94
CA VAL A 781 -5.61 25.17 -7.08
C VAL A 781 -6.48 24.97 -5.84
N ALA A 782 -5.93 25.03 -4.63
CA ALA A 782 -6.68 24.88 -3.40
C ALA A 782 -7.84 25.89 -3.28
N ALA A 783 -7.60 27.16 -3.65
CA ALA A 783 -8.62 28.19 -3.69
C ALA A 783 -9.75 27.86 -4.70
N ALA A 784 -9.37 27.35 -5.87
CA ALA A 784 -10.35 26.94 -6.89
C ALA A 784 -11.19 25.75 -6.42
N GLU A 785 -10.59 24.74 -5.78
CA GLU A 785 -11.29 23.56 -5.27
C GLU A 785 -12.25 23.91 -4.14
N MET A 786 -11.84 24.74 -3.16
CA MET A 786 -12.74 25.23 -2.11
C MET A 786 -13.95 25.99 -2.70
N ALA A 787 -13.73 26.84 -3.72
CA ALA A 787 -14.79 27.59 -4.39
C ALA A 787 -15.71 26.65 -5.22
N ILE A 788 -15.14 25.69 -5.94
CA ILE A 788 -15.91 24.67 -6.68
C ILE A 788 -16.79 23.88 -5.72
N ALA A 789 -16.26 23.40 -4.61
CA ALA A 789 -17.01 22.59 -3.64
C ALA A 789 -18.09 23.40 -2.92
N GLY A 790 -17.79 24.63 -2.48
CA GLY A 790 -18.71 25.50 -1.73
C GLY A 790 -19.72 26.25 -2.59
N ARG A 791 -19.52 26.34 -3.91
CA ARG A 791 -20.29 27.18 -4.82
C ARG A 791 -20.29 28.68 -4.43
N LEU A 792 -19.23 29.11 -3.75
CA LEU A 792 -19.01 30.47 -3.32
C LEU A 792 -17.72 31.01 -3.91
N GLY A 793 -17.69 32.31 -4.24
CA GLY A 793 -16.48 32.93 -4.79
C GLY A 793 -15.47 33.32 -3.72
N ILE A 794 -14.34 33.78 -4.19
CA ILE A 794 -13.19 34.19 -3.36
C ILE A 794 -12.63 35.51 -3.90
N ASP A 795 -12.21 36.40 -2.99
CA ASP A 795 -11.38 37.58 -3.31
C ASP A 795 -10.17 37.57 -2.38
N LEU A 796 -8.99 37.22 -2.90
CA LEU A 796 -7.74 37.10 -2.15
C LEU A 796 -6.71 38.10 -2.68
N ASP A 797 -5.97 38.73 -1.76
CA ASP A 797 -4.77 39.50 -2.01
C ASP A 797 -3.53 38.67 -1.63
N LEU A 798 -2.65 38.45 -2.61
CA LEU A 798 -1.41 37.69 -2.44
C LEU A 798 -0.28 38.52 -1.81
N ALA A 799 -0.41 39.85 -1.73
CA ALA A 799 0.61 40.72 -1.19
C ALA A 799 1.01 40.44 0.27
N PRO A 800 0.08 39.99 1.17
CA PRO A 800 0.44 39.57 2.52
C PRO A 800 1.33 38.32 2.59
N ILE A 801 1.42 37.50 1.52
CA ILE A 801 2.37 36.42 1.44
C ILE A 801 3.77 37.01 1.33
N GLY A 802 4.47 37.07 2.44
CA GLY A 802 5.75 37.76 2.57
C GLY A 802 6.88 37.18 1.72
N GLY A 803 8.05 37.83 1.77
CA GLY A 803 9.26 37.37 1.10
C GLY A 803 9.44 37.93 -0.33
N ALA A 804 10.64 37.74 -0.88
CA ALA A 804 10.99 38.10 -2.27
C ALA A 804 10.58 36.91 -3.22
N LEU A 805 9.28 36.57 -3.21
CA LEU A 805 8.76 35.46 -4.00
C LEU A 805 8.32 35.93 -5.39
N SER A 806 8.51 35.08 -6.40
CA SER A 806 7.90 35.26 -7.71
C SER A 806 6.37 35.17 -7.62
N GLN A 807 5.66 35.74 -8.60
CA GLN A 807 4.19 35.58 -8.70
C GLN A 807 3.80 34.13 -8.84
N LEU A 808 4.56 33.33 -9.62
CA LEU A 808 4.34 31.91 -9.80
C LEU A 808 4.49 31.13 -8.46
N ALA A 809 5.50 31.46 -7.66
CA ALA A 809 5.69 30.84 -6.35
C ALA A 809 4.53 31.17 -5.39
N ARG A 810 4.02 32.40 -5.38
CA ARG A 810 2.85 32.75 -4.54
C ARG A 810 1.60 31.98 -4.93
N LEU A 811 1.40 31.71 -6.22
CA LEU A 811 0.24 31.03 -6.76
C LEU A 811 0.35 29.51 -6.70
N PHE A 812 1.49 28.96 -7.13
CA PHE A 812 1.61 27.58 -7.52
C PHE A 812 2.70 26.80 -6.78
N SER A 813 3.44 27.41 -5.85
CA SER A 813 4.39 26.66 -5.04
C SER A 813 3.69 25.53 -4.29
N GLU A 814 4.32 24.34 -4.26
CA GLU A 814 3.85 23.18 -3.51
C GLU A 814 4.60 23.07 -2.16
N SER A 815 5.01 24.20 -1.55
CA SER A 815 5.63 24.21 -0.22
C SER A 815 4.80 23.46 0.79
N PRO A 816 5.39 22.52 1.57
CA PRO A 816 4.67 21.68 2.51
C PRO A 816 4.09 22.44 3.71
N SER A 817 3.31 21.75 4.55
CA SER A 817 2.79 22.20 5.85
C SER A 817 1.91 23.46 5.77
N ARG A 818 1.15 23.65 4.67
CA ARG A 818 0.29 24.81 4.45
C ARG A 818 -1.18 24.43 4.33
N PHE A 819 -2.05 25.39 4.75
CA PHE A 819 -3.51 25.25 4.66
C PHE A 819 -4.16 26.58 4.25
N LEU A 820 -5.27 26.47 3.52
CA LEU A 820 -6.20 27.58 3.31
C LEU A 820 -7.40 27.38 4.23
N VAL A 821 -7.64 28.35 5.13
CA VAL A 821 -8.60 28.20 6.25
C VAL A 821 -9.66 29.28 6.18
N GLU A 822 -10.92 28.87 6.22
CA GLU A 822 -12.09 29.76 6.33
C GLU A 822 -12.48 29.94 7.81
N VAL A 823 -12.58 31.19 8.23
CA VAL A 823 -12.90 31.61 9.60
C VAL A 823 -14.03 32.62 9.60
N ALA A 824 -15.05 32.42 10.44
CA ALA A 824 -16.09 33.42 10.61
C ALA A 824 -15.53 34.70 11.27
N PRO A 825 -15.92 35.90 10.87
CA PRO A 825 -15.36 37.16 11.40
C PRO A 825 -15.37 37.24 12.93
N ALA A 826 -16.42 36.70 13.57
CA ALA A 826 -16.54 36.69 15.03
C ALA A 826 -15.51 35.78 15.72
N GLN A 827 -14.95 34.79 15.00
CA GLN A 827 -13.96 33.84 15.52
C GLN A 827 -12.51 34.23 15.15
N ALA A 828 -12.31 35.20 14.25
CA ALA A 828 -11.00 35.60 13.77
C ALA A 828 -10.00 35.96 14.88
N PRO A 829 -10.34 36.76 15.92
CA PRO A 829 -9.40 37.05 16.99
C PRO A 829 -8.98 35.83 17.82
N ALA A 830 -9.87 34.86 18.01
CA ALA A 830 -9.56 33.61 18.71
C ALA A 830 -8.68 32.69 17.86
N PHE A 831 -8.95 32.60 16.56
CA PHE A 831 -8.14 31.86 15.60
C PHE A 831 -6.72 32.42 15.51
N GLU A 832 -6.57 33.75 15.31
CA GLU A 832 -5.27 34.42 15.26
C GLU A 832 -4.44 34.21 16.54
N ALA A 833 -5.11 34.25 17.70
CA ALA A 833 -4.45 34.00 18.99
C ALA A 833 -3.95 32.56 19.14
N GLN A 834 -4.72 31.58 18.64
CA GLN A 834 -4.31 30.17 18.65
C GLN A 834 -3.15 29.87 17.69
N LEU A 835 -3.10 30.52 16.53
CA LEU A 835 -2.04 30.40 15.55
C LEU A 835 -0.85 31.34 15.82
N ALA A 836 -0.83 32.08 16.94
CA ALA A 836 0.27 32.99 17.26
C ALA A 836 1.61 32.24 17.33
N GLY A 837 2.60 32.70 16.55
CA GLY A 837 3.92 32.11 16.43
C GLY A 837 4.08 31.16 15.23
N THR A 838 2.99 30.85 14.50
CA THR A 838 3.07 30.20 13.18
C THR A 838 2.97 31.24 12.06
N PRO A 839 3.56 30.99 10.86
CA PRO A 839 3.29 31.84 9.70
C PRO A 839 1.80 31.87 9.40
N LEU A 840 1.21 33.07 9.41
CA LEU A 840 -0.21 33.29 9.22
C LEU A 840 -0.42 34.56 8.39
N ALA A 841 -1.17 34.49 7.29
CA ALA A 841 -1.50 35.63 6.46
C ALA A 841 -3.03 35.69 6.24
N TYR A 842 -3.66 36.82 6.61
CA TYR A 842 -5.01 37.11 6.16
C TYR A 842 -4.96 37.51 4.69
N LEU A 843 -5.62 36.76 3.83
CA LEU A 843 -5.57 36.96 2.38
C LEU A 843 -6.81 37.67 1.84
N GLY A 844 -7.97 37.52 2.49
CA GLY A 844 -9.22 38.07 1.94
C GLY A 844 -10.46 37.37 2.47
N GLN A 845 -11.49 37.26 1.62
CA GLN A 845 -12.79 36.80 2.04
C GLN A 845 -13.51 35.94 1.01
N VAL A 846 -14.45 35.15 1.50
CA VAL A 846 -15.45 34.45 0.72
C VAL A 846 -16.48 35.42 0.19
N THR A 847 -16.88 35.33 -1.08
CA THR A 847 -17.85 36.22 -1.72
C THR A 847 -19.08 35.45 -2.22
N ALA A 848 -20.19 36.14 -2.39
CA ALA A 848 -21.39 35.55 -2.98
C ALA A 848 -21.35 35.54 -4.52
N GLU A 849 -20.45 36.31 -5.15
CA GLU A 849 -20.21 36.30 -6.58
C GLU A 849 -19.46 35.00 -6.95
N PRO A 850 -19.94 34.17 -7.89
CA PRO A 850 -19.33 32.88 -8.23
C PRO A 850 -18.05 33.06 -9.07
N LEU A 851 -17.07 33.78 -8.53
CA LEU A 851 -15.81 34.17 -9.19
C LEU A 851 -14.64 33.93 -8.21
N VAL A 852 -13.60 33.30 -8.68
CA VAL A 852 -12.30 33.24 -7.99
C VAL A 852 -11.45 34.40 -8.50
N ARG A 853 -11.17 35.34 -7.61
CA ARG A 853 -10.32 36.51 -7.88
C ARG A 853 -9.07 36.48 -7.01
N LEU A 854 -7.92 36.36 -7.62
CA LEU A 854 -6.60 36.49 -6.97
C LEU A 854 -5.91 37.73 -7.49
N ARG A 855 -5.38 38.55 -6.60
CA ARG A 855 -4.77 39.86 -6.93
C ARG A 855 -3.48 40.10 -6.15
N GLU A 856 -2.63 40.91 -6.66
CA GLU A 856 -1.46 41.47 -5.95
C GLU A 856 -1.70 42.99 -5.74
N GLY A 857 -2.16 43.34 -4.55
CA GLY A 857 -2.61 44.69 -4.27
C GLY A 857 -3.78 45.13 -5.15
N ALA A 858 -3.57 46.08 -6.06
CA ALA A 858 -4.62 46.57 -6.96
C ALA A 858 -4.70 45.77 -8.30
N GLU A 859 -3.70 44.98 -8.62
CA GLU A 859 -3.62 44.24 -9.88
C GLU A 859 -4.33 42.89 -9.74
N THR A 860 -5.27 42.59 -10.63
CA THR A 860 -5.91 41.27 -10.72
C THR A 860 -5.03 40.35 -11.55
N VAL A 861 -4.63 39.25 -10.95
CA VAL A 861 -3.76 38.23 -11.58
C VAL A 861 -4.59 37.09 -12.17
N ILE A 862 -5.65 36.64 -11.44
CA ILE A 862 -6.59 35.61 -11.88
C ILE A 862 -8.02 36.10 -11.60
N ALA A 863 -8.91 35.97 -12.60
CA ALA A 863 -10.34 36.20 -12.44
C ALA A 863 -11.15 35.22 -13.29
N LEU A 864 -11.47 34.07 -12.71
CA LEU A 864 -12.15 32.96 -13.40
C LEU A 864 -13.45 32.57 -12.70
N GLY A 865 -14.49 32.30 -13.49
CA GLY A 865 -15.78 31.83 -13.00
C GLY A 865 -15.71 30.40 -12.48
N ILE A 866 -16.43 30.10 -11.39
CA ILE A 866 -16.49 28.74 -10.81
C ILE A 866 -16.91 27.69 -11.85
N ALA A 867 -17.83 28.02 -12.76
CA ALA A 867 -18.26 27.09 -13.80
C ALA A 867 -17.15 26.71 -14.78
N GLU A 868 -16.28 27.67 -15.12
CA GLU A 868 -15.13 27.45 -15.98
C GLU A 868 -14.05 26.63 -15.30
N LEU A 869 -13.70 26.96 -14.04
CA LEU A 869 -12.78 26.20 -13.22
C LEU A 869 -13.26 24.75 -13.04
N LYS A 870 -14.55 24.56 -12.75
CA LYS A 870 -15.13 23.21 -12.61
C LYS A 870 -15.10 22.42 -13.90
N ALA A 871 -15.39 23.04 -15.05
CA ALA A 871 -15.33 22.37 -16.35
C ALA A 871 -13.91 21.87 -16.67
N ALA A 872 -12.88 22.71 -16.40
CA ALA A 872 -11.49 22.30 -16.54
C ALA A 872 -11.16 21.14 -15.57
N TRP A 873 -11.53 21.27 -14.29
CA TRP A 873 -11.27 20.25 -13.27
C TRP A 873 -11.94 18.90 -13.57
N GLN A 874 -13.11 18.87 -14.20
CA GLN A 874 -13.81 17.63 -14.56
C GLN A 874 -13.31 16.98 -15.86
N SER A 875 -12.53 17.67 -16.70
CA SER A 875 -12.12 17.18 -18.02
C SER A 875 -10.92 16.23 -18.02
N GLY A 876 -10.09 16.26 -16.98
CA GLY A 876 -8.78 15.59 -16.99
C GLY A 876 -8.81 14.06 -17.10
N LEU A 877 -9.93 13.42 -16.73
CA LEU A 877 -10.11 11.97 -16.82
C LEU A 877 -11.06 11.53 -17.96
N ASP A 878 -11.46 12.42 -18.85
CA ASP A 878 -12.32 12.08 -19.98
C ASP A 878 -11.80 10.94 -20.86
N PRO A 879 -10.48 10.74 -21.07
CA PRO A 879 -9.98 9.61 -21.83
C PRO A 879 -10.20 8.23 -21.18
N LEU A 880 -10.52 8.15 -19.89
CA LEU A 880 -10.74 6.87 -19.21
C LEU A 880 -12.16 6.36 -19.41
N PRO A 881 -12.35 5.11 -19.85
CA PRO A 881 -13.67 4.47 -20.00
C PRO A 881 -14.20 3.97 -18.65
N LEU A 882 -14.40 4.87 -17.70
CA LEU A 882 -14.86 4.56 -16.34
C LEU A 882 -16.38 4.62 -16.22
#